data_733a7b4a218a05436a4b15796a42be86
#
_entry.id   733a7b4a218a05436a4b15796a42be86
#
_cell.length_a   1.000
_cell.length_b   1.000
_cell.length_c   1.000
_cell.angle_alpha   90.00
_cell.angle_beta   90.00
_cell.angle_gamma   90.00
#
_symmetry.space_group_name_H-M   'P 1'
#
loop_
_entity.id
_entity.type
_entity.pdbx_description
1 polymer ?
#
loop_
_entity_poly.entity_id
_entity_poly.type
_entity_poly.pdbx_seq_one_letter_code
_entity_poly.pdbx_strand_id
1 'polypeptide(L)'
;MKQLHFILIVLVSFASPAQDYFPTNKGVKTENSKQIMLTGATIHMNPLQKLDNGMLLIENGKIKAVGTALSIPQNAVVIDFKGKHLYPSFVELHSNFGIPALKSKSSGRRSVQYNANRKGYYWNDHVIPDYNSSTDFKYDSKKAKELRAAGFGVVNTHRKEGIHRGSSVLVALNDVQDNGYRMIEDRAAQHLSFKKSNTSGQYYPGSIMGAMALIRQVYHDAAWYSNGGAKNKDLALEALNKNQKLPSIFETSNKLDVARAAKIGKEFGKKYIIKAHGTEYEQLSTLKKFKPTLLVPVNFPAAFDVDDPFLAQKISLNKMRYWNQAPANPKAIAAAGIKFAFTSSDLKSVKDFLPNVRKAVQYGLSPERALAALTTIPAQLINQKGRVGELKKGAYANLLVTDGPLFEKKTKIHENWVQGQQHIIQASAKTTIDGSYALNINKESYELTLSKSATKISAKTVQNSTTLKTEARYNNGWLTLRISDSSKTKFAQLKSKISDQSSFVGDGTFFDGSAVNWTAKKTEDSKPKKDKKDKEVLQKILPITYPNNGFGFKTLPTSENVLFTNVTVWTNEADGILENASVWVVNGKIKAVGTIDEASGARVIDGTGKHLTSGIIDEHSHIGASSINEGGQNSSAEVTIEDVINPDDINLYRNLSGGVTTLQILHGSANPIGGRSAIIKPKWGAGADELLYPNADPYIKFALGENVKQSNWQSYGRFPQTRMGVEQVFTDYFQRAKEYKAAWKAYNALSKKIKTKTAAPRYDLEMETMVEILDGKRFISCHSYVQSEINMLLKVADRFGVRINTFTHILEGYKVADKMKEHGVGGSTFSDWWAYKFEVNDAIPYNGAIMHSQGVTVAFNSDDSEMSRRLNQEAAKAVKYGGVSEEDAWKFVTLNPAKLLHID
;
A
#
# COMPACT_ATOMS: atom_id res chain seq x y z
N MET A 1 8.69 65.57 37.65
CA MET A 1 8.09 64.65 38.64
C MET A 1 6.69 64.17 38.26
N LYS A 2 5.79 64.99 37.70
CA LYS A 2 4.41 64.52 37.32
C LYS A 2 4.37 63.46 36.17
N GLN A 3 5.33 63.49 35.24
CA GLN A 3 5.39 62.44 34.15
C GLN A 3 5.94 61.13 34.64
N LEU A 4 6.79 61.09 35.67
CA LEU A 4 7.34 59.83 36.19
C LEU A 4 6.30 59.05 36.99
N HIS A 5 5.36 59.71 37.65
CA HIS A 5 4.26 59.04 38.34
C HIS A 5 3.22 58.45 37.43
N PHE A 6 3.01 59.03 36.24
CA PHE A 6 2.09 58.50 35.26
C PHE A 6 2.62 57.22 34.63
N ILE A 7 3.94 57.17 34.35
CA ILE A 7 4.62 55.96 33.81
C ILE A 7 4.62 54.84 34.87
N LEU A 8 4.82 55.17 36.16
CA LEU A 8 4.81 54.18 37.21
C LEU A 8 3.40 53.57 37.43
N ILE A 9 2.32 54.37 37.30
CA ILE A 9 0.93 53.88 37.38
C ILE A 9 0.57 53.00 36.16
N VAL A 10 1.04 53.31 34.96
CA VAL A 10 0.82 52.49 33.76
C VAL A 10 1.61 51.16 33.82
N LEU A 11 2.83 51.16 34.38
CA LEU A 11 3.61 49.93 34.59
C LEU A 11 3.03 49.01 35.67
N VAL A 12 2.38 49.56 36.72
CA VAL A 12 1.73 48.77 37.73
C VAL A 12 0.41 48.15 37.22
N SER A 13 -0.29 48.81 36.30
CA SER A 13 -1.53 48.24 35.70
C SER A 13 -1.26 47.06 34.74
N PHE A 14 -0.03 46.89 34.21
CA PHE A 14 0.34 45.73 33.44
C PHE A 14 0.85 44.53 34.26
N ALA A 15 1.08 44.73 35.55
CA ALA A 15 1.56 43.69 36.48
C ALA A 15 0.45 43.07 37.34
N SER A 16 -0.83 43.42 37.10
CA SER A 16 -1.92 42.70 37.74
C SER A 16 -2.08 41.34 37.10
N PRO A 17 -1.80 40.23 37.80
CA PRO A 17 -2.23 38.95 37.30
C PRO A 17 -3.75 39.01 37.16
N ALA A 18 -4.27 38.79 35.95
CA ALA A 18 -5.70 38.63 35.75
C ALA A 18 -6.16 37.53 36.70
N GLN A 19 -6.82 37.89 37.77
CA GLN A 19 -7.41 36.93 38.66
C GLN A 19 -8.55 36.28 37.91
N ASP A 20 -8.42 34.95 37.63
CA ASP A 20 -9.53 34.19 37.14
C ASP A 20 -10.72 34.35 38.06
N TYR A 21 -11.67 35.19 37.69
CA TYR A 21 -12.85 35.53 38.48
C TYR A 21 -13.75 34.31 38.77
N PHE A 22 -13.64 33.29 37.93
CA PHE A 22 -14.25 31.98 38.16
C PHE A 22 -13.17 30.92 38.07
N PRO A 23 -12.95 30.14 39.15
CA PRO A 23 -12.13 28.95 39.03
C PRO A 23 -12.73 28.09 37.92
N THR A 24 -11.91 27.72 36.92
CA THR A 24 -12.34 26.80 35.88
C THR A 24 -12.93 25.57 36.56
N ASN A 25 -14.23 25.30 36.33
CA ASN A 25 -14.93 24.17 36.92
C ASN A 25 -14.43 22.86 36.29
N LYS A 26 -13.18 22.57 36.51
CA LYS A 26 -12.49 21.35 35.99
C LYS A 26 -12.60 20.18 36.97
N GLY A 27 -13.52 20.27 37.94
CA GLY A 27 -13.62 19.28 39.00
C GLY A 27 -12.45 19.38 40.01
N VAL A 28 -12.48 18.53 41.00
CA VAL A 28 -11.34 18.33 41.90
C VAL A 28 -10.18 17.81 41.04
N LYS A 29 -9.10 18.58 40.91
CA LYS A 29 -7.85 18.02 40.35
C LYS A 29 -7.49 16.86 41.26
N THR A 30 -7.74 15.64 40.78
CA THR A 30 -7.08 14.48 41.33
C THR A 30 -5.60 14.72 40.99
N GLU A 31 -4.87 15.24 41.96
CA GLU A 31 -3.41 15.28 41.85
C GLU A 31 -2.97 13.84 41.61
N ASN A 32 -2.46 13.56 40.42
CA ASN A 32 -1.82 12.26 40.07
C ASN A 32 -0.45 12.14 40.79
N SER A 33 -0.30 12.80 41.94
CA SER A 33 0.86 12.62 42.82
C SER A 33 0.89 11.28 43.51
N LYS A 34 -0.16 10.46 43.33
CA LYS A 34 -0.22 9.11 43.89
C LYS A 34 0.78 8.21 43.15
N GLN A 35 1.77 7.77 43.92
CA GLN A 35 2.64 6.69 43.50
C GLN A 35 1.82 5.40 43.46
N ILE A 36 1.92 4.64 42.40
CA ILE A 36 1.25 3.35 42.22
C ILE A 36 2.32 2.29 42.11
N MET A 37 2.28 1.31 43.02
CA MET A 37 3.17 0.16 42.99
C MET A 37 2.41 -1.06 42.50
N LEU A 38 2.79 -1.61 41.37
CA LEU A 38 2.31 -2.88 40.83
C LEU A 38 3.26 -3.98 41.28
N THR A 39 2.72 -5.08 41.84
CA THR A 39 3.52 -6.16 42.45
C THR A 39 3.11 -7.54 41.93
N GLY A 40 4.02 -8.49 42.03
CA GLY A 40 3.72 -9.93 41.87
C GLY A 40 3.53 -10.41 40.40
N ALA A 41 3.70 -9.55 39.43
CA ALA A 41 3.45 -9.90 38.04
C ALA A 41 4.68 -10.46 37.30
N THR A 42 4.45 -11.22 36.23
CA THR A 42 5.48 -11.44 35.21
C THR A 42 5.54 -10.21 34.30
N ILE A 43 6.60 -9.42 34.39
CA ILE A 43 6.77 -8.16 33.65
C ILE A 43 7.62 -8.40 32.40
N HIS A 44 7.03 -8.26 31.21
CA HIS A 44 7.76 -8.23 29.93
C HIS A 44 8.23 -6.81 29.66
N MET A 45 9.47 -6.50 30.06
CA MET A 45 10.02 -5.15 29.93
C MET A 45 10.15 -4.71 28.48
N ASN A 46 10.54 -5.63 27.65
CA ASN A 46 10.66 -5.53 26.20
C ASN A 46 10.61 -6.95 25.58
N PRO A 47 10.72 -7.12 24.25
CA PRO A 47 10.63 -8.46 23.63
C PRO A 47 11.63 -9.52 24.12
N LEU A 48 12.77 -9.10 24.65
CA LEU A 48 13.87 -10.00 25.03
C LEU A 48 14.06 -10.13 26.56
N GLN A 49 13.43 -9.25 27.34
CA GLN A 49 13.64 -9.18 28.79
C GLN A 49 12.34 -9.28 29.56
N LYS A 50 12.27 -10.25 30.46
CA LYS A 50 11.15 -10.40 31.40
C LYS A 50 11.66 -10.49 32.84
N LEU A 51 10.82 -10.14 33.80
CA LEU A 51 11.02 -10.31 35.22
C LEU A 51 9.86 -11.11 35.78
N ASP A 52 10.13 -12.24 36.40
CA ASP A 52 9.14 -13.00 37.11
C ASP A 52 8.99 -12.44 38.56
N ASN A 53 7.78 -12.41 39.08
CA ASN A 53 7.45 -11.77 40.35
C ASN A 53 7.92 -10.33 40.47
N GLY A 54 7.76 -9.60 39.35
CA GLY A 54 8.27 -8.21 39.20
C GLY A 54 7.42 -7.19 39.92
N MET A 55 8.06 -6.05 40.16
CA MET A 55 7.47 -4.82 40.73
C MET A 55 7.70 -3.66 39.79
N LEU A 56 6.71 -2.77 39.68
CA LEU A 56 6.78 -1.58 38.82
C LEU A 56 6.16 -0.38 39.53
N LEU A 57 6.97 0.66 39.76
CA LEU A 57 6.52 1.91 40.39
C LEU A 57 6.18 2.95 39.32
N ILE A 58 4.95 3.45 39.36
CA ILE A 58 4.45 4.54 38.52
C ILE A 58 4.38 5.83 39.33
N GLU A 59 4.88 6.92 38.76
CA GLU A 59 4.78 8.27 39.34
C GLU A 59 4.58 9.27 38.21
N ASN A 60 3.60 10.16 38.33
CA ASN A 60 3.29 11.21 37.34
C ASN A 60 3.15 10.66 35.89
N GLY A 61 2.44 9.55 35.75
CA GLY A 61 2.19 8.92 34.44
C GLY A 61 3.39 8.24 33.79
N LYS A 62 4.54 8.18 34.47
CA LYS A 62 5.79 7.53 34.01
C LYS A 62 6.22 6.41 34.93
N ILE A 63 6.99 5.50 34.41
CA ILE A 63 7.64 4.44 35.18
C ILE A 63 8.85 5.05 35.91
N LYS A 64 8.82 5.07 37.23
CA LYS A 64 9.91 5.54 38.09
C LYS A 64 10.97 4.46 38.31
N ALA A 65 10.50 3.21 38.54
CA ALA A 65 11.36 2.06 38.74
C ALA A 65 10.67 0.77 38.31
N VAL A 66 11.47 -0.22 37.90
CA VAL A 66 11.04 -1.60 37.63
C VAL A 66 12.14 -2.54 38.10
N GLY A 67 11.75 -3.64 38.78
CA GLY A 67 12.69 -4.60 39.37
C GLY A 67 11.95 -5.70 40.13
N THR A 68 12.68 -6.57 40.81
CA THR A 68 12.12 -7.66 41.64
C THR A 68 12.12 -7.34 43.13
N ALA A 69 12.87 -6.35 43.56
CA ALA A 69 13.01 -5.95 44.97
C ALA A 69 13.03 -4.41 45.06
N LEU A 70 11.87 -3.79 44.91
CA LEU A 70 11.72 -2.35 45.05
C LEU A 70 11.15 -2.01 46.42
N SER A 71 11.65 -0.94 47.06
CA SER A 71 11.03 -0.38 48.24
C SER A 71 9.67 0.24 47.91
N ILE A 72 8.63 -0.11 48.68
CA ILE A 72 7.29 0.41 48.48
C ILE A 72 7.23 1.76 49.21
N PRO A 73 6.98 2.89 48.51
CA PRO A 73 6.83 4.18 49.12
C PRO A 73 5.64 4.21 50.08
N GLN A 74 5.75 4.89 51.21
CA GLN A 74 4.77 4.86 52.32
C GLN A 74 3.34 5.24 51.89
N ASN A 75 3.23 6.16 50.87
CA ASN A 75 1.92 6.63 50.37
C ASN A 75 1.55 6.05 49.04
N ALA A 76 2.21 4.98 48.58
CA ALA A 76 1.92 4.35 47.29
C ALA A 76 0.66 3.49 47.34
N VAL A 77 -0.17 3.60 46.33
CA VAL A 77 -1.26 2.63 46.11
C VAL A 77 -0.66 1.34 45.61
N VAL A 78 -0.79 0.26 46.38
CA VAL A 78 -0.26 -1.06 45.98
C VAL A 78 -1.35 -1.86 45.30
N ILE A 79 -1.05 -2.39 44.13
CA ILE A 79 -1.94 -3.29 43.38
C ILE A 79 -1.20 -4.59 43.11
N ASP A 80 -1.77 -5.69 43.62
CA ASP A 80 -1.22 -7.04 43.41
C ASP A 80 -1.72 -7.63 42.10
N PHE A 81 -0.77 -7.97 41.22
CA PHE A 81 -0.98 -8.66 39.95
C PHE A 81 -0.40 -10.08 39.95
N LYS A 82 -0.35 -10.73 41.08
CA LYS A 82 0.13 -12.13 41.16
C LYS A 82 -0.59 -13.01 40.13
N GLY A 83 0.20 -13.77 39.36
CA GLY A 83 -0.29 -14.63 38.28
C GLY A 83 -0.76 -13.89 37.02
N LYS A 84 -0.53 -12.59 36.92
CA LYS A 84 -0.78 -11.77 35.69
C LYS A 84 0.52 -11.48 34.97
N HIS A 85 0.39 -11.14 33.69
CA HIS A 85 1.50 -10.69 32.85
C HIS A 85 1.30 -9.20 32.52
N LEU A 86 2.38 -8.43 32.59
CA LEU A 86 2.42 -7.04 32.16
C LEU A 86 3.24 -6.93 30.87
N TYR A 87 2.68 -6.30 29.86
CA TYR A 87 3.32 -6.01 28.57
C TYR A 87 3.30 -4.51 28.28
N PRO A 88 4.25 -3.95 27.50
CA PRO A 88 4.07 -2.59 26.96
C PRO A 88 2.81 -2.54 26.10
N SER A 89 2.03 -1.46 26.22
CA SER A 89 0.93 -1.21 25.28
C SER A 89 1.45 -1.03 23.86
N PHE A 90 0.65 -1.41 22.86
CA PHE A 90 1.02 -1.34 21.46
C PHE A 90 1.07 0.10 20.95
N VAL A 91 1.87 0.31 19.90
CA VAL A 91 2.04 1.61 19.23
C VAL A 91 1.56 1.48 17.79
N GLU A 92 0.50 2.20 17.42
CA GLU A 92 -0.01 2.28 16.05
C GLU A 92 0.67 3.41 15.30
N LEU A 93 1.20 3.16 14.10
CA LEU A 93 1.91 4.17 13.30
C LEU A 93 1.11 4.74 12.14
N HIS A 94 0.00 4.12 11.75
CA HIS A 94 -0.77 4.52 10.58
C HIS A 94 -2.27 4.55 10.86
N SER A 95 -2.76 5.67 11.37
CA SER A 95 -4.16 5.85 11.75
C SER A 95 -4.68 7.23 11.34
N ASN A 96 -6.00 7.35 11.26
CA ASN A 96 -6.71 8.64 11.17
C ASN A 96 -7.55 8.93 12.42
N PHE A 97 -7.19 8.34 13.55
CA PHE A 97 -7.88 8.54 14.82
C PHE A 97 -7.98 10.03 15.18
N GLY A 98 -9.19 10.51 15.43
CA GLY A 98 -9.41 11.90 15.82
C GLY A 98 -9.17 12.95 14.72
N ILE A 99 -8.88 12.55 13.49
CA ILE A 99 -8.78 13.46 12.35
C ILE A 99 -10.12 13.45 11.59
N PRO A 100 -10.79 14.60 11.46
CA PRO A 100 -12.05 14.70 10.74
C PRO A 100 -11.91 14.27 9.28
N ALA A 101 -12.90 13.53 8.77
CA ALA A 101 -13.00 13.27 7.34
C ALA A 101 -13.34 14.57 6.60
N LEU A 102 -12.62 14.83 5.52
CA LEU A 102 -12.87 16.01 4.68
C LEU A 102 -14.03 15.72 3.72
N LYS A 103 -14.81 16.76 3.42
CA LYS A 103 -15.87 16.66 2.42
C LYS A 103 -15.23 16.45 1.05
N SER A 104 -15.64 15.40 0.35
CA SER A 104 -15.26 15.14 -1.02
C SER A 104 -15.80 16.25 -1.93
N LYS A 105 -14.95 16.76 -2.83
CA LYS A 105 -15.39 17.57 -3.97
C LYS A 105 -15.38 16.65 -5.18
N SER A 106 -16.50 16.55 -5.88
CA SER A 106 -16.54 15.84 -7.16
C SER A 106 -15.57 16.54 -8.13
N SER A 107 -14.53 15.82 -8.56
CA SER A 107 -13.79 16.20 -9.75
C SER A 107 -14.61 15.76 -10.94
N GLY A 108 -15.48 16.65 -11.46
CA GLY A 108 -16.13 16.41 -12.74
C GLY A 108 -15.07 16.22 -13.84
N ARG A 109 -15.39 15.46 -14.90
CA ARG A 109 -14.54 15.31 -16.11
C ARG A 109 -14.11 16.63 -16.76
N ARG A 110 -14.63 17.76 -16.28
CA ARG A 110 -14.36 19.13 -16.75
C ARG A 110 -13.40 19.91 -15.86
N SER A 111 -12.72 19.27 -14.92
CA SER A 111 -11.81 20.01 -14.03
C SER A 111 -10.54 20.44 -14.77
N VAL A 112 -10.17 21.70 -14.57
CA VAL A 112 -9.01 22.32 -15.22
C VAL A 112 -7.73 21.72 -14.63
N GLN A 113 -6.78 21.43 -15.48
CA GLN A 113 -5.54 20.73 -15.21
C GLN A 113 -4.66 21.43 -14.15
N TYR A 114 -4.43 22.73 -14.30
CA TYR A 114 -3.50 23.52 -13.49
C TYR A 114 -4.16 24.50 -12.51
N ASN A 115 -5.44 24.33 -12.23
CA ASN A 115 -6.15 25.26 -11.36
C ASN A 115 -5.93 24.91 -9.89
N ALA A 116 -4.79 25.34 -9.33
CA ALA A 116 -4.56 25.27 -7.91
C ALA A 116 -5.48 26.25 -7.16
N ASN A 117 -6.17 25.76 -6.13
CA ASN A 117 -7.06 26.59 -5.30
C ASN A 117 -6.29 27.37 -4.21
N ARG A 118 -5.01 27.02 -3.97
CA ARG A 118 -4.20 27.55 -2.86
C ARG A 118 -3.13 28.51 -3.38
N LYS A 119 -3.36 29.79 -3.24
CA LYS A 119 -2.36 30.84 -3.61
C LYS A 119 -1.24 30.90 -2.57
N GLY A 120 0.01 31.02 -3.01
CA GLY A 120 1.20 31.05 -2.15
C GLY A 120 1.67 29.65 -1.72
N TYR A 121 1.11 28.60 -2.28
CA TYR A 121 1.49 27.20 -2.09
C TYR A 121 1.81 26.54 -3.43
N TYR A 122 2.32 25.30 -3.37
CA TYR A 122 2.66 24.55 -4.56
C TYR A 122 1.48 24.45 -5.56
N TRP A 123 1.78 24.47 -6.84
CA TRP A 123 0.80 24.52 -7.93
C TRP A 123 -0.17 23.32 -7.97
N ASN A 124 0.17 22.23 -7.29
CA ASN A 124 -0.66 21.04 -7.25
C ASN A 124 -1.32 20.88 -5.87
N ASP A 125 -2.66 20.87 -5.83
CA ASP A 125 -3.47 20.80 -4.61
C ASP A 125 -3.36 19.48 -3.85
N HIS A 126 -2.78 18.44 -4.47
CA HIS A 126 -2.56 17.14 -3.83
C HIS A 126 -1.24 17.08 -3.05
N VAL A 127 -0.45 18.17 -3.13
CA VAL A 127 0.81 18.35 -2.42
C VAL A 127 0.61 19.32 -1.26
N ILE A 128 0.41 18.79 -0.05
CA ILE A 128 0.04 19.56 1.15
C ILE A 128 1.00 19.27 2.31
N PRO A 129 2.31 19.42 2.15
CA PRO A 129 3.28 19.14 3.21
C PRO A 129 3.20 20.12 4.38
N ASP A 130 2.55 21.27 4.21
CA ASP A 130 2.33 22.31 5.20
C ASP A 130 1.24 21.95 6.23
N TYR A 131 0.39 20.97 5.94
CA TYR A 131 -0.64 20.54 6.87
C TYR A 131 -0.04 19.85 8.09
N ASN A 132 -0.55 20.19 9.28
CA ASN A 132 -0.21 19.52 10.52
C ASN A 132 -1.46 18.93 11.17
N SER A 133 -1.48 17.62 11.39
CA SER A 133 -2.62 16.91 11.95
C SER A 133 -2.94 17.31 13.39
N SER A 134 -2.01 17.91 14.11
CA SER A 134 -2.26 18.40 15.48
C SER A 134 -3.29 19.54 15.52
N THR A 135 -3.41 20.33 14.44
CA THR A 135 -4.34 21.47 14.37
C THR A 135 -5.81 21.05 14.34
N ASP A 136 -6.12 19.93 13.70
CA ASP A 136 -7.48 19.45 13.52
C ASP A 136 -7.83 18.27 14.44
N PHE A 137 -6.87 17.83 15.24
CA PHE A 137 -7.07 16.68 16.11
C PHE A 137 -8.18 16.88 17.12
N LYS A 138 -9.16 15.96 17.11
CA LYS A 138 -10.28 15.89 18.07
C LYS A 138 -10.33 14.51 18.68
N TYR A 139 -10.19 14.45 20.00
CA TYR A 139 -10.21 13.15 20.70
C TYR A 139 -11.60 12.50 20.62
N ASP A 140 -11.63 11.26 20.13
CA ASP A 140 -12.82 10.42 20.07
C ASP A 140 -12.70 9.31 21.14
N SER A 141 -13.38 9.51 22.28
CA SER A 141 -13.30 8.58 23.41
C SER A 141 -13.86 7.18 23.10
N LYS A 142 -14.84 7.08 22.18
CA LYS A 142 -15.40 5.78 21.76
C LYS A 142 -14.37 4.99 20.96
N LYS A 143 -13.77 5.59 19.96
CA LYS A 143 -12.70 4.95 19.18
C LYS A 143 -11.46 4.69 20.03
N ALA A 144 -11.10 5.60 20.94
CA ALA A 144 -10.00 5.37 21.89
C ALA A 144 -10.25 4.14 22.75
N LYS A 145 -11.47 3.93 23.25
CA LYS A 145 -11.86 2.74 24.00
C LYS A 145 -11.71 1.46 23.16
N GLU A 146 -12.10 1.49 21.88
CA GLU A 146 -11.93 0.35 20.95
C GLU A 146 -10.45 0.03 20.70
N LEU A 147 -9.61 1.04 20.48
CA LEU A 147 -8.17 0.90 20.30
C LEU A 147 -7.48 0.39 21.57
N ARG A 148 -7.85 0.91 22.76
CA ARG A 148 -7.32 0.40 24.04
C ARG A 148 -7.70 -1.07 24.26
N ALA A 149 -8.92 -1.47 23.90
CA ALA A 149 -9.36 -2.85 23.99
C ALA A 149 -8.57 -3.79 23.06
N ALA A 150 -8.07 -3.29 21.93
CA ALA A 150 -7.18 -4.03 21.05
C ALA A 150 -5.70 -4.03 21.50
N GLY A 151 -5.38 -3.31 22.58
CA GLY A 151 -4.05 -3.27 23.19
C GLY A 151 -3.22 -2.02 22.88
N PHE A 152 -3.73 -1.08 22.08
CA PHE A 152 -3.00 0.15 21.77
C PHE A 152 -3.02 1.15 22.94
N GLY A 153 -1.87 1.75 23.24
CA GLY A 153 -1.74 2.83 24.20
C GLY A 153 -1.42 4.16 23.53
N VAL A 154 -0.81 4.11 22.34
CA VAL A 154 -0.32 5.29 21.60
C VAL A 154 -0.65 5.11 20.12
N VAL A 155 -1.05 6.19 19.47
CA VAL A 155 -1.43 6.23 18.07
C VAL A 155 -0.77 7.42 17.37
N ASN A 156 -0.10 7.17 16.25
CA ASN A 156 0.34 8.17 15.31
C ASN A 156 -0.79 8.41 14.30
N THR A 157 -1.38 9.58 14.33
CA THR A 157 -2.56 9.89 13.52
C THR A 157 -2.31 11.00 12.52
N HIS A 158 -2.86 10.86 11.32
CA HIS A 158 -2.61 11.73 10.18
C HIS A 158 -3.83 11.84 9.26
N ARG A 159 -3.81 12.85 8.42
CA ARG A 159 -4.76 13.02 7.31
C ARG A 159 -4.52 11.96 6.23
N LYS A 160 -5.60 11.35 5.69
CA LYS A 160 -5.50 10.29 4.67
C LYS A 160 -5.44 10.78 3.22
N GLU A 161 -5.83 12.01 2.94
CA GLU A 161 -5.96 12.54 1.59
C GLU A 161 -4.66 13.25 1.14
N GLY A 162 -4.33 13.06 -0.12
CA GLY A 162 -3.23 13.72 -0.81
C GLY A 162 -2.01 12.85 -1.06
N ILE A 163 -1.14 13.33 -1.94
CA ILE A 163 0.13 12.69 -2.29
C ILE A 163 1.18 13.02 -1.24
N HIS A 164 1.37 14.30 -0.93
CA HIS A 164 2.03 14.74 0.29
C HIS A 164 0.97 15.22 1.28
N ARG A 165 0.89 14.59 2.45
CA ARG A 165 -0.23 14.76 3.39
C ARG A 165 0.09 15.62 4.62
N GLY A 166 1.34 16.12 4.70
CA GLY A 166 1.83 16.86 5.84
C GLY A 166 2.28 15.98 7.00
N SER A 167 2.28 16.54 8.19
CA SER A 167 2.77 15.86 9.39
C SER A 167 1.65 15.27 10.24
N SER A 168 1.97 14.13 10.89
CA SER A 168 1.12 13.45 11.87
C SER A 168 1.38 13.95 13.28
N VAL A 169 0.45 13.67 14.17
CA VAL A 169 0.56 13.87 15.62
C VAL A 169 0.56 12.52 16.35
N LEU A 170 1.45 12.36 17.32
CA LEU A 170 1.49 11.19 18.18
C LEU A 170 0.73 11.44 19.46
N VAL A 171 -0.28 10.63 19.75
CA VAL A 171 -1.17 10.82 20.89
C VAL A 171 -1.27 9.58 21.74
N ALA A 172 -1.36 9.77 23.06
CA ALA A 172 -1.72 8.74 24.01
C ALA A 172 -3.25 8.59 24.08
N LEU A 173 -3.73 7.36 24.25
CA LEU A 173 -5.15 7.04 24.27
C LEU A 173 -5.75 7.13 25.68
N ASN A 174 -5.35 8.10 26.51
CA ASN A 174 -5.96 8.32 27.81
C ASN A 174 -7.24 9.19 27.71
N ASP A 175 -8.09 9.14 28.74
CA ASP A 175 -9.36 9.90 28.77
C ASP A 175 -9.23 11.26 29.51
N VAL A 176 -8.02 11.76 29.70
CA VAL A 176 -7.80 13.11 30.25
C VAL A 176 -8.34 14.14 29.25
N GLN A 177 -8.99 15.20 29.74
CA GLN A 177 -9.61 16.21 28.84
C GLN A 177 -8.59 17.10 28.12
N ASP A 178 -7.38 17.23 28.66
CA ASP A 178 -6.35 18.09 28.10
C ASP A 178 -5.60 17.42 26.94
N ASN A 179 -5.70 18.00 25.75
CA ASN A 179 -4.94 17.56 24.59
C ASN A 179 -3.43 17.77 24.75
N GLY A 180 -2.99 18.80 25.49
CA GLY A 180 -1.57 19.04 25.75
C GLY A 180 -0.91 17.87 26.49
N TYR A 181 -1.64 17.24 27.42
CA TYR A 181 -1.14 16.08 28.16
C TYR A 181 -1.07 14.82 27.30
N ARG A 182 -2.06 14.58 26.41
CA ARG A 182 -2.10 13.36 25.58
C ARG A 182 -1.24 13.44 24.32
N MET A 183 -0.93 14.64 23.82
CA MET A 183 -0.04 14.82 22.68
C MET A 183 1.41 14.58 23.11
N ILE A 184 1.99 13.50 22.62
CA ILE A 184 3.39 13.12 22.90
C ILE A 184 4.35 13.86 21.97
N GLU A 185 3.95 14.03 20.69
CA GLU A 185 4.72 14.71 19.66
C GLU A 185 3.76 15.33 18.64
N ASP A 186 3.83 16.63 18.43
CA ASP A 186 2.93 17.38 17.53
C ASP A 186 3.26 17.20 16.04
N ARG A 187 4.50 16.78 15.74
CA ARG A 187 5.01 16.52 14.38
C ARG A 187 5.84 15.24 14.37
N ALA A 188 5.19 14.09 14.46
CA ALA A 188 5.86 12.82 14.69
C ALA A 188 6.46 12.20 13.42
N ALA A 189 5.78 12.33 12.27
CA ALA A 189 6.20 11.82 10.98
C ALA A 189 5.54 12.64 9.85
N GLN A 190 6.10 12.58 8.63
CA GLN A 190 5.40 13.02 7.43
C GLN A 190 4.77 11.84 6.70
N HIS A 191 3.68 12.10 5.97
CA HIS A 191 2.93 11.07 5.28
C HIS A 191 2.82 11.33 3.79
N LEU A 192 2.97 10.28 2.99
CA LEU A 192 2.89 10.28 1.54
C LEU A 192 2.04 9.12 1.04
N SER A 193 1.55 9.22 -0.19
CA SER A 193 0.94 8.12 -0.95
C SER A 193 0.94 8.41 -2.45
N PHE A 194 0.54 7.41 -3.25
CA PHE A 194 0.24 7.62 -4.66
C PHE A 194 -1.19 8.10 -4.92
N LYS A 195 -2.03 8.18 -3.89
CA LYS A 195 -3.43 8.61 -4.03
C LYS A 195 -3.57 10.11 -3.94
N LYS A 196 -4.15 10.73 -4.96
CA LYS A 196 -4.53 12.13 -4.91
C LYS A 196 -5.65 12.39 -3.90
N SER A 197 -5.77 13.64 -3.46
CA SER A 197 -6.88 14.08 -2.61
C SER A 197 -8.19 14.10 -3.42
N ASN A 198 -9.28 13.69 -2.80
CA ASN A 198 -10.63 13.86 -3.33
C ASN A 198 -11.26 15.20 -2.90
N THR A 199 -10.50 16.09 -2.28
CA THR A 199 -10.96 17.41 -1.80
C THR A 199 -10.67 18.54 -2.78
N SER A 200 -9.92 18.28 -3.86
CA SER A 200 -9.65 19.21 -4.96
C SER A 200 -10.27 18.72 -6.25
N GLY A 201 -10.74 19.66 -7.07
CA GLY A 201 -11.17 19.40 -8.44
C GLY A 201 -10.02 19.29 -9.45
N GLN A 202 -8.77 19.50 -9.05
CA GLN A 202 -7.62 19.39 -9.93
C GLN A 202 -7.45 17.97 -10.45
N TYR A 203 -7.31 17.82 -11.77
CA TYR A 203 -7.30 16.50 -12.39
C TYR A 203 -5.94 15.80 -12.27
N TYR A 204 -4.84 16.53 -12.52
CA TYR A 204 -3.50 15.95 -12.46
C TYR A 204 -3.02 15.72 -11.01
N PRO A 205 -2.44 14.54 -10.69
CA PRO A 205 -2.24 13.40 -11.56
C PRO A 205 -3.52 12.56 -11.74
N GLY A 206 -3.67 11.99 -12.94
CA GLY A 206 -4.78 11.08 -13.29
C GLY A 206 -4.45 9.60 -13.10
N SER A 207 -3.15 9.27 -13.01
CA SER A 207 -2.64 7.91 -12.95
C SER A 207 -1.57 7.75 -11.87
N ILE A 208 -1.17 6.50 -11.62
CA ILE A 208 -0.04 6.21 -10.71
C ILE A 208 1.29 6.69 -11.32
N MET A 209 1.46 6.64 -12.65
CA MET A 209 2.63 7.22 -13.34
C MET A 209 2.75 8.71 -13.06
N GLY A 210 1.65 9.44 -13.22
CA GLY A 210 1.59 10.87 -12.91
C GLY A 210 1.86 11.17 -11.44
N ALA A 211 1.35 10.34 -10.52
CA ALA A 211 1.64 10.50 -9.09
C ALA A 211 3.14 10.31 -8.78
N MET A 212 3.78 9.33 -9.40
CA MET A 212 5.22 9.09 -9.25
C MET A 212 6.04 10.23 -9.86
N ALA A 213 5.69 10.70 -11.05
CA ALA A 213 6.34 11.84 -11.69
C ALA A 213 6.18 13.13 -10.86
N LEU A 214 4.97 13.39 -10.33
CA LEU A 214 4.72 14.52 -9.45
C LEU A 214 5.58 14.47 -8.18
N ILE A 215 5.73 13.31 -7.53
CA ILE A 215 6.60 13.17 -6.36
C ILE A 215 8.06 13.49 -6.71
N ARG A 216 8.55 12.99 -7.85
CA ARG A 216 9.90 13.31 -8.35
C ARG A 216 10.07 14.80 -8.57
N GLN A 217 9.12 15.42 -9.29
CA GLN A 217 9.16 16.85 -9.57
C GLN A 217 9.12 17.69 -8.29
N VAL A 218 8.27 17.32 -7.33
CA VAL A 218 8.19 18.01 -6.04
C VAL A 218 9.52 17.98 -5.28
N TYR A 219 10.24 16.86 -5.30
CA TYR A 219 11.57 16.78 -4.66
C TYR A 219 12.62 17.63 -5.39
N HIS A 220 12.61 17.66 -6.72
CA HIS A 220 13.47 18.57 -7.50
C HIS A 220 13.14 20.03 -7.19
N ASP A 221 11.85 20.38 -7.17
CA ASP A 221 11.39 21.74 -6.87
C ASP A 221 11.73 22.17 -5.44
N ALA A 222 11.61 21.27 -4.46
CA ALA A 222 11.98 21.55 -3.08
C ALA A 222 13.49 21.80 -2.92
N ALA A 223 14.32 21.04 -3.63
CA ALA A 223 15.76 21.23 -3.66
C ALA A 223 16.13 22.56 -4.36
N TRP A 224 15.52 22.83 -5.50
CA TRP A 224 15.71 24.08 -6.23
C TRP A 224 15.30 25.31 -5.39
N TYR A 225 14.14 25.22 -4.73
CA TYR A 225 13.65 26.29 -3.82
C TYR A 225 14.60 26.54 -2.67
N SER A 226 15.10 25.50 -2.01
CA SER A 226 16.03 25.63 -0.87
C SER A 226 17.36 26.24 -1.26
N ASN A 227 17.76 26.13 -2.54
CA ASN A 227 18.97 26.71 -3.11
C ASN A 227 18.76 28.13 -3.67
N GLY A 228 17.64 28.78 -3.34
CA GLY A 228 17.33 30.16 -3.74
C GLY A 228 16.87 30.31 -5.19
N GLY A 229 16.36 29.22 -5.79
CA GLY A 229 15.89 29.23 -7.18
C GLY A 229 14.62 30.05 -7.40
N ALA A 230 13.72 30.09 -6.43
CA ALA A 230 12.46 30.81 -6.54
C ALA A 230 12.55 32.25 -6.08
N LYS A 231 11.95 33.18 -6.84
CA LYS A 231 11.79 34.59 -6.44
C LYS A 231 10.64 34.77 -5.44
N ASN A 232 9.60 33.97 -5.53
CA ASN A 232 8.42 34.05 -4.71
C ASN A 232 8.45 32.99 -3.60
N LYS A 233 7.81 33.31 -2.48
CA LYS A 233 7.66 32.38 -1.36
C LYS A 233 6.64 31.28 -1.70
N ASP A 234 7.00 30.03 -1.41
CA ASP A 234 6.13 28.85 -1.52
C ASP A 234 6.09 28.14 -0.15
N LEU A 235 4.96 28.24 0.53
CA LEU A 235 4.77 27.73 1.88
C LEU A 235 4.75 26.19 1.93
N ALA A 236 4.35 25.55 0.82
CA ALA A 236 4.36 24.10 0.74
C ALA A 236 5.79 23.57 0.59
N LEU A 237 6.61 24.17 -0.26
CA LEU A 237 8.01 23.77 -0.45
C LEU A 237 8.85 24.06 0.82
N GLU A 238 8.61 25.17 1.52
CA GLU A 238 9.23 25.43 2.83
C GLU A 238 8.88 24.35 3.84
N ALA A 239 7.60 24.01 3.94
CA ALA A 239 7.14 22.96 4.86
C ALA A 239 7.70 21.59 4.49
N LEU A 240 7.76 21.25 3.20
CA LEU A 240 8.36 20.00 2.73
C LEU A 240 9.83 19.92 3.14
N ASN A 241 10.62 20.97 2.88
CA ASN A 241 12.04 21.01 3.26
C ASN A 241 12.25 20.85 4.77
N LYS A 242 11.37 21.44 5.59
CA LYS A 242 11.36 21.25 7.05
C LYS A 242 11.00 19.81 7.43
N ASN A 243 9.98 19.25 6.78
CA ASN A 243 9.45 17.91 7.09
C ASN A 243 10.39 16.77 6.65
N GLN A 244 11.32 17.01 5.72
CA GLN A 244 12.29 15.99 5.30
C GLN A 244 13.17 15.46 6.45
N LYS A 245 13.22 16.16 7.59
CA LYS A 245 13.89 15.71 8.81
C LYS A 245 13.06 14.71 9.63
N LEU A 246 11.77 14.61 9.37
CA LEU A 246 10.86 13.69 10.05
C LEU A 246 10.93 12.28 9.44
N PRO A 247 10.62 11.23 10.22
CA PRO A 247 10.33 9.92 9.65
C PRO A 247 9.26 10.03 8.56
N SER A 248 9.44 9.31 7.46
CA SER A 248 8.54 9.40 6.31
C SER A 248 7.76 8.11 6.14
N ILE A 249 6.45 8.15 6.31
CA ILE A 249 5.55 7.01 6.15
C ILE A 249 4.86 7.12 4.80
N PHE A 250 5.03 6.09 3.96
CA PHE A 250 4.46 6.02 2.62
C PHE A 250 3.36 4.96 2.56
N GLU A 251 2.12 5.38 2.31
CA GLU A 251 0.99 4.46 2.16
C GLU A 251 0.91 3.90 0.73
N THR A 252 0.80 2.58 0.61
CA THR A 252 0.62 1.85 -0.65
C THR A 252 -0.70 1.10 -0.69
N SER A 253 -1.20 0.80 -1.91
CA SER A 253 -2.51 0.20 -2.14
C SER A 253 -2.45 -1.26 -2.59
N ASN A 254 -1.31 -1.71 -3.12
CA ASN A 254 -1.10 -3.07 -3.60
C ASN A 254 0.39 -3.47 -3.49
N LYS A 255 0.70 -4.72 -3.82
CA LYS A 255 2.06 -5.25 -3.70
C LYS A 255 3.09 -4.54 -4.58
N LEU A 256 2.71 -4.13 -5.80
CA LEU A 256 3.61 -3.45 -6.73
C LEU A 256 3.98 -2.05 -6.23
N ASP A 257 3.04 -1.36 -5.57
CA ASP A 257 3.29 -0.02 -5.04
C ASP A 257 4.36 -0.01 -3.94
N VAL A 258 4.54 -1.13 -3.21
CA VAL A 258 5.61 -1.25 -2.20
C VAL A 258 6.98 -1.11 -2.85
N ALA A 259 7.21 -1.80 -3.97
CA ALA A 259 8.44 -1.71 -4.74
C ALA A 259 8.60 -0.32 -5.39
N ARG A 260 7.52 0.25 -5.93
CA ARG A 260 7.48 1.61 -6.52
C ARG A 260 7.86 2.69 -5.51
N ALA A 261 7.29 2.65 -4.32
CA ALA A 261 7.64 3.58 -3.24
C ALA A 261 9.11 3.43 -2.82
N ALA A 262 9.60 2.19 -2.69
CA ALA A 262 11.00 1.93 -2.36
C ALA A 262 11.96 2.43 -3.44
N LYS A 263 11.60 2.31 -4.74
CA LYS A 263 12.35 2.83 -5.89
C LYS A 263 12.49 4.36 -5.82
N ILE A 264 11.40 5.10 -5.64
CA ILE A 264 11.43 6.56 -5.46
C ILE A 264 12.27 6.94 -4.23
N GLY A 265 12.11 6.23 -3.12
CA GLY A 265 12.93 6.46 -1.93
C GLY A 265 14.43 6.34 -2.23
N LYS A 266 14.83 5.33 -2.98
CA LYS A 266 16.22 5.12 -3.41
C LYS A 266 16.72 6.25 -4.33
N GLU A 267 15.90 6.69 -5.29
CA GLU A 267 16.22 7.78 -6.22
C GLU A 267 16.58 9.08 -5.49
N PHE A 268 15.85 9.42 -4.44
CA PHE A 268 16.03 10.67 -3.68
C PHE A 268 16.74 10.49 -2.33
N GLY A 269 17.36 9.34 -2.07
CA GLY A 269 18.04 9.06 -0.80
C GLY A 269 17.11 9.07 0.42
N LYS A 270 15.80 8.83 0.23
CA LYS A 270 14.79 8.80 1.30
C LYS A 270 14.58 7.38 1.81
N LYS A 271 14.52 7.24 3.12
CA LYS A 271 14.21 5.95 3.77
C LYS A 271 12.74 5.96 4.20
N TYR A 272 11.87 5.45 3.34
CA TYR A 272 10.47 5.35 3.67
C TYR A 272 10.17 4.18 4.60
N ILE A 273 9.25 4.42 5.52
CA ILE A 273 8.50 3.40 6.26
C ILE A 273 7.26 3.13 5.41
N ILE A 274 7.21 1.98 4.73
CA ILE A 274 6.18 1.73 3.72
C ILE A 274 5.03 0.93 4.36
N LYS A 275 3.84 1.51 4.36
CA LYS A 275 2.63 0.76 4.72
C LYS A 275 2.34 -0.24 3.62
N ALA A 276 2.53 -1.51 3.93
CA ALA A 276 2.46 -2.65 3.06
C ALA A 276 1.00 -3.11 2.79
N HIS A 277 0.81 -4.14 1.97
CA HIS A 277 -0.50 -4.62 1.57
C HIS A 277 -0.92 -5.94 2.24
N GLY A 278 0.03 -6.79 2.66
CA GLY A 278 -0.21 -8.10 3.28
C GLY A 278 0.12 -9.30 2.38
N THR A 279 0.70 -9.05 1.20
CA THR A 279 1.12 -10.07 0.22
C THR A 279 2.61 -9.99 -0.11
N GLU A 280 3.42 -9.43 0.77
CA GLU A 280 4.86 -9.17 0.55
C GLU A 280 5.65 -10.47 0.32
N TYR A 281 5.15 -11.61 0.84
CA TYR A 281 5.73 -12.94 0.62
C TYR A 281 5.87 -13.29 -0.88
N GLU A 282 5.06 -12.69 -1.75
CA GLU A 282 5.12 -12.96 -3.20
C GLU A 282 6.32 -12.29 -3.90
N GLN A 283 6.93 -11.27 -3.31
CA GLN A 283 7.99 -10.48 -3.94
C GLN A 283 9.19 -10.19 -3.03
N LEU A 284 9.48 -11.09 -2.09
CA LEU A 284 10.57 -10.91 -1.13
C LEU A 284 11.94 -10.73 -1.79
N SER A 285 12.19 -11.36 -2.93
CA SER A 285 13.43 -11.19 -3.72
C SER A 285 13.61 -9.74 -4.18
N THR A 286 12.56 -9.13 -4.70
CA THR A 286 12.54 -7.72 -5.10
C THR A 286 12.69 -6.80 -3.90
N LEU A 287 11.95 -7.05 -2.82
CA LEU A 287 12.02 -6.22 -1.62
C LEU A 287 13.39 -6.26 -0.94
N LYS A 288 14.08 -7.40 -0.95
CA LYS A 288 15.44 -7.52 -0.43
C LYS A 288 16.43 -6.57 -1.13
N LYS A 289 16.26 -6.29 -2.43
CA LYS A 289 17.10 -5.35 -3.19
C LYS A 289 17.03 -3.92 -2.64
N PHE A 290 15.87 -3.52 -2.09
CA PHE A 290 15.61 -2.18 -1.56
C PHE A 290 15.75 -2.09 -0.03
N LYS A 291 15.71 -3.21 0.68
CA LYS A 291 15.74 -3.30 2.17
C LYS A 291 14.76 -2.33 2.84
N PRO A 292 13.47 -2.34 2.50
CA PRO A 292 12.49 -1.41 3.04
C PRO A 292 12.22 -1.67 4.52
N THR A 293 11.68 -0.66 5.21
CA THR A 293 11.01 -0.85 6.50
C THR A 293 9.51 -0.85 6.26
N LEU A 294 8.78 -1.85 6.81
CA LEU A 294 7.38 -2.05 6.49
C LEU A 294 6.46 -1.81 7.69
N LEU A 295 5.26 -1.28 7.43
CA LEU A 295 4.11 -1.40 8.33
C LEU A 295 3.19 -2.47 7.74
N VAL A 296 3.14 -3.63 8.38
CA VAL A 296 2.46 -4.81 7.85
C VAL A 296 1.04 -4.89 8.42
N PRO A 297 0.00 -4.81 7.59
CA PRO A 297 -1.36 -5.02 8.04
C PRO A 297 -1.62 -6.51 8.31
N VAL A 298 -2.52 -6.79 9.25
CA VAL A 298 -2.95 -8.14 9.60
C VAL A 298 -4.40 -8.40 9.17
N ASN A 299 -4.78 -7.87 8.03
CA ASN A 299 -6.11 -7.96 7.42
C ASN A 299 -6.33 -9.30 6.68
N PHE A 300 -6.05 -10.43 7.36
CA PHE A 300 -6.17 -11.75 6.75
C PHE A 300 -7.60 -12.02 6.29
N PRO A 301 -7.79 -12.57 5.06
CA PRO A 301 -9.11 -12.85 4.53
C PRO A 301 -9.81 -13.94 5.36
N ALA A 302 -11.12 -13.80 5.49
CA ALA A 302 -11.97 -14.87 6.05
C ALA A 302 -12.02 -16.06 5.10
N ALA A 303 -12.36 -17.23 5.63
CA ALA A 303 -12.66 -18.41 4.81
C ALA A 303 -13.80 -18.08 3.82
N PHE A 304 -13.70 -18.62 2.64
CA PHE A 304 -14.77 -18.54 1.64
C PHE A 304 -15.90 -19.51 2.00
N ASP A 305 -17.13 -19.09 1.72
CA ASP A 305 -18.26 -19.99 1.67
C ASP A 305 -18.15 -20.86 0.39
N VAL A 306 -18.02 -22.14 0.57
CA VAL A 306 -17.86 -23.14 -0.50
C VAL A 306 -18.95 -24.21 -0.45
N ASP A 307 -20.00 -24.01 0.36
CA ASP A 307 -21.10 -24.95 0.50
C ASP A 307 -21.92 -25.02 -0.81
N ASP A 308 -22.04 -23.90 -1.52
CA ASP A 308 -22.63 -23.86 -2.86
C ASP A 308 -21.54 -24.07 -3.94
N PRO A 309 -21.59 -25.17 -4.73
CA PRO A 309 -20.63 -25.45 -5.78
C PRO A 309 -20.50 -24.35 -6.84
N PHE A 310 -21.60 -23.66 -7.18
CA PHE A 310 -21.59 -22.57 -8.16
C PHE A 310 -20.87 -21.33 -7.63
N LEU A 311 -20.99 -21.03 -6.34
CA LEU A 311 -20.24 -19.96 -5.69
C LEU A 311 -18.77 -20.34 -5.56
N ALA A 312 -18.48 -21.58 -5.21
CA ALA A 312 -17.10 -22.09 -5.09
C ALA A 312 -16.32 -21.95 -6.41
N GLN A 313 -16.93 -22.23 -7.56
CA GLN A 313 -16.30 -22.06 -8.88
C GLN A 313 -15.93 -20.63 -9.23
N LYS A 314 -16.59 -19.63 -8.63
CA LYS A 314 -16.29 -18.20 -8.85
C LYS A 314 -15.10 -17.69 -8.05
N ILE A 315 -14.55 -18.50 -7.14
CA ILE A 315 -13.40 -18.13 -6.33
C ILE A 315 -12.13 -18.39 -7.14
N SER A 316 -11.41 -17.34 -7.50
CA SER A 316 -10.17 -17.47 -8.26
C SER A 316 -9.07 -18.14 -7.42
N LEU A 317 -8.16 -18.85 -8.09
CA LEU A 317 -7.01 -19.49 -7.45
C LEU A 317 -6.16 -18.48 -6.65
N ASN A 318 -5.99 -17.27 -7.16
CA ASN A 318 -5.27 -16.20 -6.46
C ASN A 318 -5.93 -15.87 -5.11
N LYS A 319 -7.26 -15.72 -5.05
CA LYS A 319 -7.98 -15.48 -3.80
C LYS A 319 -7.81 -16.62 -2.81
N MET A 320 -7.87 -17.88 -3.29
CA MET A 320 -7.67 -19.05 -2.43
C MET A 320 -6.24 -19.13 -1.89
N ARG A 321 -5.24 -18.84 -2.73
CA ARG A 321 -3.83 -18.77 -2.31
C ARG A 321 -3.61 -17.66 -1.28
N TYR A 322 -4.16 -16.48 -1.53
CA TYR A 322 -4.08 -15.36 -0.59
C TYR A 322 -4.67 -15.74 0.77
N TRP A 323 -5.86 -16.35 0.81
CA TRP A 323 -6.46 -16.83 2.06
C TRP A 323 -5.57 -17.82 2.81
N ASN A 324 -4.96 -18.76 2.10
CA ASN A 324 -4.08 -19.76 2.71
C ASN A 324 -2.75 -19.16 3.20
N GLN A 325 -2.12 -18.30 2.38
CA GLN A 325 -0.73 -17.87 2.57
C GLN A 325 -0.59 -16.61 3.42
N ALA A 326 -1.57 -15.70 3.42
CA ALA A 326 -1.49 -14.40 4.10
C ALA A 326 -1.12 -14.49 5.60
N PRO A 327 -1.62 -15.46 6.41
CA PRO A 327 -1.22 -15.58 7.80
C PRO A 327 0.27 -15.85 8.03
N ALA A 328 0.96 -16.43 7.04
CA ALA A 328 2.40 -16.68 7.08
C ALA A 328 3.27 -15.51 6.60
N ASN A 329 2.65 -14.44 6.03
CA ASN A 329 3.38 -13.28 5.52
C ASN A 329 4.34 -12.65 6.55
N PRO A 330 3.95 -12.38 7.81
CA PRO A 330 4.86 -11.78 8.79
C PRO A 330 6.08 -12.66 9.09
N LYS A 331 5.90 -14.00 9.13
CA LYS A 331 7.03 -14.95 9.25
C LYS A 331 7.98 -14.85 8.06
N ALA A 332 7.44 -14.79 6.83
CA ALA A 332 8.22 -14.72 5.60
C ALA A 332 9.05 -13.42 5.54
N ILE A 333 8.46 -12.28 5.90
CA ILE A 333 9.13 -10.98 6.01
C ILE A 333 10.25 -11.04 7.05
N ALA A 334 9.99 -11.62 8.24
CA ALA A 334 10.97 -11.78 9.30
C ALA A 334 12.16 -12.65 8.85
N ALA A 335 11.88 -13.80 8.21
CA ALA A 335 12.89 -14.70 7.67
C ALA A 335 13.72 -14.07 6.54
N ALA A 336 13.13 -13.13 5.79
CA ALA A 336 13.84 -12.34 4.79
C ALA A 336 14.77 -11.25 5.38
N GLY A 337 14.77 -11.06 6.71
CA GLY A 337 15.57 -10.03 7.39
C GLY A 337 14.99 -8.61 7.23
N ILE A 338 13.77 -8.46 6.74
CA ILE A 338 13.12 -7.15 6.52
C ILE A 338 12.54 -6.66 7.85
N LYS A 339 12.85 -5.41 8.21
CA LYS A 339 12.33 -4.75 9.42
C LYS A 339 10.87 -4.38 9.23
N PHE A 340 10.00 -4.71 10.20
CA PHE A 340 8.61 -4.34 10.14
C PHE A 340 7.98 -4.07 11.52
N ALA A 341 6.93 -3.26 11.52
CA ALA A 341 5.97 -3.12 12.61
C ALA A 341 4.58 -3.53 12.12
N PHE A 342 3.69 -3.93 13.03
CA PHE A 342 2.30 -4.19 12.68
C PHE A 342 1.48 -2.90 12.65
N THR A 343 0.41 -2.90 11.85
CA THR A 343 -0.60 -1.85 11.83
C THR A 343 -2.00 -2.43 11.80
N SER A 344 -2.94 -1.77 12.44
CA SER A 344 -4.37 -2.09 12.39
C SER A 344 -5.07 -1.55 11.13
N SER A 345 -4.34 -0.86 10.26
CA SER A 345 -4.87 -0.37 8.98
C SER A 345 -5.45 -1.50 8.14
N ASP A 346 -6.49 -1.18 7.36
CA ASP A 346 -7.22 -2.08 6.47
C ASP A 346 -8.05 -3.17 7.18
N LEU A 347 -8.08 -3.21 8.49
CA LEU A 347 -9.02 -4.05 9.23
C LEU A 347 -10.43 -3.45 9.18
N LYS A 348 -11.43 -4.30 8.94
CA LYS A 348 -12.85 -3.91 9.06
C LYS A 348 -13.21 -3.56 10.50
N SER A 349 -12.60 -4.23 11.45
CA SER A 349 -12.76 -3.99 12.88
C SER A 349 -11.42 -4.12 13.59
N VAL A 350 -11.07 -3.15 14.42
CA VAL A 350 -9.85 -3.21 15.24
C VAL A 350 -9.86 -4.38 16.25
N LYS A 351 -11.03 -4.94 16.54
CA LYS A 351 -11.18 -6.14 17.41
C LYS A 351 -10.47 -7.37 16.83
N ASP A 352 -10.29 -7.42 15.51
CA ASP A 352 -9.63 -8.53 14.83
C ASP A 352 -8.09 -8.42 14.86
N PHE A 353 -7.56 -7.31 15.35
CA PHE A 353 -6.12 -7.03 15.31
C PHE A 353 -5.31 -8.08 16.09
N LEU A 354 -5.52 -8.18 17.41
CA LEU A 354 -4.78 -9.11 18.24
C LEU A 354 -5.05 -10.60 17.89
N PRO A 355 -6.28 -11.02 17.59
CA PRO A 355 -6.55 -12.35 17.03
C PRO A 355 -5.73 -12.67 15.78
N ASN A 356 -5.61 -11.73 14.85
CA ASN A 356 -4.84 -11.92 13.61
C ASN A 356 -3.33 -11.90 13.87
N VAL A 357 -2.81 -11.08 14.79
CA VAL A 357 -1.40 -11.18 15.23
C VAL A 357 -1.12 -12.56 15.85
N ARG A 358 -2.01 -13.07 16.70
CA ARG A 358 -1.91 -14.44 17.25
C ARG A 358 -1.90 -15.50 16.15
N LYS A 359 -2.75 -15.33 15.15
CA LYS A 359 -2.75 -16.21 13.97
C LYS A 359 -1.40 -16.18 13.25
N ALA A 360 -0.77 -15.02 13.06
CA ALA A 360 0.57 -14.92 12.49
C ALA A 360 1.62 -15.68 13.34
N VAL A 361 1.51 -15.62 14.68
CA VAL A 361 2.39 -16.38 15.58
C VAL A 361 2.13 -17.88 15.45
N GLN A 362 0.86 -18.33 15.38
CA GLN A 362 0.51 -19.74 15.12
C GLN A 362 1.10 -20.26 13.79
N TYR A 363 1.19 -19.39 12.78
CA TYR A 363 1.82 -19.71 11.49
C TYR A 363 3.34 -19.50 11.46
N GLY A 364 3.95 -19.32 12.65
CA GLY A 364 5.39 -19.47 12.88
C GLY A 364 6.19 -18.16 12.94
N LEU A 365 5.54 -17.02 13.15
CA LEU A 365 6.23 -15.82 13.62
C LEU A 365 6.59 -16.00 15.10
N SER A 366 7.85 -15.72 15.52
CA SER A 366 8.19 -15.84 16.94
C SER A 366 7.45 -14.81 17.80
N PRO A 367 7.05 -15.17 19.03
CA PRO A 367 6.41 -14.26 19.98
C PRO A 367 7.22 -12.99 20.24
N GLU A 368 8.55 -13.11 20.35
CA GLU A 368 9.47 -12.00 20.60
C GLU A 368 9.45 -11.02 19.41
N ARG A 369 9.45 -11.55 18.18
CA ARG A 369 9.38 -10.73 16.96
C ARG A 369 8.03 -10.06 16.83
N ALA A 370 6.95 -10.77 17.16
CA ALA A 370 5.61 -10.20 17.19
C ALA A 370 5.50 -9.05 18.21
N LEU A 371 6.01 -9.25 19.43
CA LEU A 371 6.02 -8.21 20.47
C LEU A 371 6.89 -7.02 20.04
N ALA A 372 8.05 -7.26 19.43
CA ALA A 372 8.90 -6.21 18.91
C ALA A 372 8.17 -5.37 17.85
N ALA A 373 7.46 -6.02 16.94
CA ALA A 373 6.69 -5.37 15.86
C ALA A 373 5.48 -4.57 16.38
N LEU A 374 5.00 -4.85 17.60
CA LEU A 374 3.90 -4.14 18.26
C LEU A 374 4.38 -2.96 19.14
N THR A 375 5.63 -2.98 19.60
CA THR A 375 6.10 -2.13 20.70
C THR A 375 7.40 -1.39 20.38
N THR A 376 8.54 -2.04 20.47
CA THR A 376 9.87 -1.40 20.37
C THR A 376 10.20 -0.92 18.96
N ILE A 377 9.84 -1.68 17.92
CA ILE A 377 10.09 -1.29 16.53
C ILE A 377 9.29 -0.05 16.16
N PRO A 378 7.95 0.01 16.33
CA PRO A 378 7.22 1.21 15.99
C PRO A 378 7.67 2.43 16.80
N ALA A 379 7.99 2.29 18.08
CA ALA A 379 8.56 3.37 18.89
C ALA A 379 9.88 3.91 18.31
N GLN A 380 10.77 3.01 17.87
CA GLN A 380 12.02 3.39 17.22
C GLN A 380 11.81 4.13 15.90
N LEU A 381 10.84 3.68 15.08
CA LEU A 381 10.59 4.24 13.75
C LEU A 381 10.12 5.69 13.78
N ILE A 382 9.50 6.14 14.87
CA ILE A 382 9.03 7.53 15.06
C ILE A 382 9.84 8.28 16.10
N ASN A 383 11.09 7.88 16.34
CA ASN A 383 12.03 8.54 17.26
C ASN A 383 11.52 8.62 18.73
N GLN A 384 10.71 7.66 19.16
CA GLN A 384 10.16 7.61 20.52
C GLN A 384 10.73 6.46 21.37
N LYS A 385 11.88 5.90 20.96
CA LYS A 385 12.60 4.85 21.70
C LYS A 385 12.84 5.30 23.14
N GLY A 386 12.45 4.43 24.08
CA GLY A 386 12.60 4.71 25.51
C GLY A 386 11.54 5.60 26.14
N ARG A 387 10.65 6.21 25.35
CA ARG A 387 9.49 6.96 25.85
C ARG A 387 8.21 6.12 25.82
N VAL A 388 8.03 5.27 24.76
CA VAL A 388 6.91 4.35 24.60
C VAL A 388 7.40 2.99 24.11
N GLY A 389 6.58 1.93 24.23
CA GLY A 389 6.87 0.60 23.73
C GLY A 389 7.83 -0.24 24.56
N GLU A 390 8.22 0.22 25.76
CA GLU A 390 9.06 -0.48 26.73
C GLU A 390 8.59 -0.19 28.16
N LEU A 391 8.75 -1.15 29.08
CA LEU A 391 8.53 -0.93 30.50
C LEU A 391 9.86 -0.71 31.20
N LYS A 392 10.35 0.54 31.19
CA LYS A 392 11.61 0.92 31.81
C LYS A 392 11.51 2.31 32.46
N LYS A 393 12.46 2.62 33.34
CA LYS A 393 12.57 3.93 33.98
C LYS A 393 12.53 5.07 32.98
N GLY A 394 11.66 6.06 33.21
CA GLY A 394 11.48 7.26 32.39
C GLY A 394 10.46 7.10 31.25
N ALA A 395 10.09 5.89 30.86
CA ALA A 395 9.03 5.66 29.87
C ALA A 395 7.66 6.05 30.43
N TYR A 396 6.72 6.42 29.54
CA TYR A 396 5.32 6.53 29.95
C TYR A 396 4.81 5.18 30.46
N ALA A 397 4.00 5.20 31.50
CA ALA A 397 3.39 4.00 32.08
C ALA A 397 2.23 3.54 31.18
N ASN A 398 2.58 3.02 30.00
CA ASN A 398 1.68 2.43 29.01
C ASN A 398 1.84 0.92 29.04
N LEU A 399 0.90 0.22 29.66
CA LEU A 399 1.03 -1.23 29.87
C LEU A 399 -0.31 -1.96 29.80
N LEU A 400 -0.25 -3.20 29.32
CA LEU A 400 -1.35 -4.16 29.31
C LEU A 400 -1.23 -5.11 30.49
N VAL A 401 -2.36 -5.47 31.09
CA VAL A 401 -2.48 -6.55 32.09
C VAL A 401 -3.24 -7.69 31.44
N THR A 402 -2.61 -8.88 31.39
CA THR A 402 -3.19 -10.09 30.80
C THR A 402 -3.22 -11.24 31.80
N ASP A 403 -4.09 -12.24 31.59
CA ASP A 403 -4.23 -13.43 32.42
C ASP A 403 -3.32 -14.60 32.01
N GLY A 404 -2.43 -14.38 31.05
CA GLY A 404 -1.46 -15.36 30.54
C GLY A 404 -0.56 -14.76 29.47
N PRO A 405 0.25 -15.59 28.80
CA PRO A 405 1.09 -15.15 27.70
C PRO A 405 0.27 -14.52 26.57
N LEU A 406 0.68 -13.33 26.11
CA LEU A 406 -0.09 -12.44 25.22
C LEU A 406 -0.58 -13.12 23.93
N PHE A 407 0.24 -13.98 23.36
CA PHE A 407 -0.04 -14.62 22.07
C PHE A 407 -0.80 -15.94 22.13
N GLU A 408 -1.14 -16.39 23.32
CA GLU A 408 -2.02 -17.56 23.48
C GLU A 408 -3.48 -17.19 23.15
N LYS A 409 -4.19 -18.10 22.44
CA LYS A 409 -5.56 -17.86 21.94
C LYS A 409 -6.57 -17.48 23.04
N LYS A 410 -6.43 -18.10 24.22
CA LYS A 410 -7.35 -17.92 25.36
C LYS A 410 -7.03 -16.68 26.20
N THR A 411 -5.83 -16.11 26.08
CA THR A 411 -5.39 -14.98 26.91
C THR A 411 -6.21 -13.74 26.63
N LYS A 412 -6.63 -13.07 27.71
CA LYS A 412 -7.44 -11.84 27.67
C LYS A 412 -6.64 -10.64 28.17
N ILE A 413 -6.88 -9.49 27.56
CA ILE A 413 -6.44 -8.22 28.10
C ILE A 413 -7.50 -7.77 29.11
N HIS A 414 -7.12 -7.64 30.38
CA HIS A 414 -7.99 -7.17 31.45
C HIS A 414 -7.93 -5.65 31.59
N GLU A 415 -6.74 -5.09 31.48
CA GLU A 415 -6.52 -3.67 31.64
C GLU A 415 -5.52 -3.14 30.60
N ASN A 416 -5.70 -1.88 30.22
CA ASN A 416 -4.72 -1.13 29.48
C ASN A 416 -4.46 0.19 30.22
N TRP A 417 -3.26 0.36 30.71
CA TRP A 417 -2.84 1.58 31.37
C TRP A 417 -2.20 2.51 30.36
N VAL A 418 -2.60 3.76 30.35
CA VAL A 418 -2.09 4.76 29.42
C VAL A 418 -1.66 6.00 30.18
N GLN A 419 -0.37 6.35 30.13
CA GLN A 419 0.23 7.40 30.92
C GLN A 419 -0.15 7.29 32.43
N GLY A 420 -0.12 6.05 32.95
CA GLY A 420 -0.46 5.76 34.35
C GLY A 420 -1.95 5.77 34.68
N GLN A 421 -2.83 6.08 33.74
CA GLN A 421 -4.27 5.99 33.92
C GLN A 421 -4.75 4.57 33.60
N GLN A 422 -5.44 3.94 34.57
CA GLN A 422 -6.01 2.62 34.45
C GLN A 422 -7.28 2.63 33.59
N HIS A 423 -7.34 1.81 32.56
CA HIS A 423 -8.56 1.53 31.78
C HIS A 423 -8.92 0.05 31.87
N ILE A 424 -10.04 -0.25 32.51
CA ILE A 424 -10.55 -1.62 32.61
C ILE A 424 -11.19 -2.00 31.26
N ILE A 425 -10.62 -3.01 30.59
CA ILE A 425 -11.11 -3.55 29.32
C ILE A 425 -12.10 -4.68 29.58
N GLN A 426 -11.71 -5.60 30.47
CA GLN A 426 -12.56 -6.70 30.90
C GLN A 426 -12.35 -6.91 32.40
N ALA A 427 -13.41 -6.79 33.18
CA ALA A 427 -13.31 -7.04 34.61
C ALA A 427 -12.73 -8.42 34.85
N SER A 428 -11.69 -8.49 35.66
CA SER A 428 -11.21 -9.78 36.20
C SER A 428 -12.32 -10.31 37.09
N ALA A 429 -12.83 -11.49 36.82
CA ALA A 429 -13.77 -12.11 37.72
C ALA A 429 -13.01 -12.38 39.05
N LYS A 430 -13.16 -11.48 40.02
CA LYS A 430 -12.50 -11.61 41.32
C LYS A 430 -12.99 -12.86 42.09
N THR A 431 -14.13 -13.47 41.70
CA THR A 431 -14.78 -14.56 42.38
C THR A 431 -15.37 -15.54 41.37
N THR A 432 -14.94 -16.79 41.41
CA THR A 432 -15.63 -17.90 40.75
C THR A 432 -16.70 -18.40 41.72
N ILE A 433 -17.95 -18.19 41.31
CA ILE A 433 -19.09 -18.70 42.07
C ILE A 433 -19.59 -20.06 41.55
N ASP A 434 -18.78 -20.72 40.74
CA ASP A 434 -19.10 -22.03 40.20
C ASP A 434 -18.96 -23.10 41.29
N GLY A 435 -19.92 -24.00 41.37
CA GLY A 435 -19.93 -25.07 42.34
C GLY A 435 -21.33 -25.43 42.81
N SER A 436 -21.42 -26.42 43.68
CA SER A 436 -22.64 -26.82 44.40
C SER A 436 -22.65 -26.21 45.79
N TYR A 437 -23.83 -25.79 46.21
CA TYR A 437 -24.06 -25.12 47.48
C TYR A 437 -25.27 -25.67 48.19
N ALA A 438 -25.17 -25.84 49.53
CA ALA A 438 -26.33 -26.03 50.39
C ALA A 438 -26.98 -24.66 50.60
N LEU A 439 -28.12 -24.42 49.94
CA LEU A 439 -28.90 -23.20 50.03
C LEU A 439 -29.99 -23.37 51.08
N ASN A 440 -29.98 -22.53 52.08
CA ASN A 440 -31.01 -22.53 53.13
C ASN A 440 -31.79 -21.20 53.06
N ILE A 441 -33.10 -21.34 52.98
CA ILE A 441 -34.06 -20.20 52.96
C ILE A 441 -35.04 -20.45 54.09
N ASN A 442 -35.03 -19.64 55.13
CA ASN A 442 -35.76 -19.89 56.38
C ASN A 442 -35.38 -21.26 57.01
N LYS A 443 -36.34 -22.16 57.12
CA LYS A 443 -36.17 -23.52 57.67
C LYS A 443 -36.06 -24.58 56.57
N GLU A 444 -36.08 -24.17 55.30
CA GLU A 444 -36.04 -25.09 54.16
C GLU A 444 -34.65 -25.15 53.53
N SER A 445 -34.21 -26.34 53.16
CA SER A 445 -32.91 -26.61 52.55
C SER A 445 -33.06 -27.01 51.08
N TYR A 446 -32.16 -26.50 50.24
CA TYR A 446 -32.10 -26.76 48.81
C TYR A 446 -30.67 -27.04 48.39
N GLU A 447 -30.50 -27.79 47.29
CA GLU A 447 -29.20 -27.91 46.61
C GLU A 447 -29.19 -26.88 45.45
N LEU A 448 -28.23 -25.96 45.50
CA LEU A 448 -28.03 -24.96 44.45
C LEU A 448 -26.75 -25.26 43.70
N THR A 449 -26.82 -25.53 42.42
CA THR A 449 -25.64 -25.61 41.53
C THR A 449 -25.55 -24.37 40.68
N LEU A 450 -24.45 -23.66 40.77
CA LEU A 450 -24.11 -22.50 39.93
C LEU A 450 -23.05 -22.91 38.93
N SER A 451 -23.26 -22.59 37.67
CA SER A 451 -22.24 -22.73 36.61
C SER A 451 -22.15 -21.51 35.74
N LYS A 452 -20.96 -21.01 35.50
CA LYS A 452 -20.69 -19.80 34.70
C LYS A 452 -20.04 -20.16 33.36
N SER A 453 -20.66 -19.76 32.29
CA SER A 453 -20.01 -19.68 30.99
C SER A 453 -19.48 -18.25 30.75
N ALA A 454 -18.68 -18.03 29.69
CA ALA A 454 -18.01 -16.73 29.43
C ALA A 454 -18.93 -15.50 29.53
N THR A 455 -20.22 -15.65 29.21
CA THR A 455 -21.19 -14.52 29.14
C THR A 455 -22.45 -14.72 29.95
N LYS A 456 -22.70 -15.90 30.53
CA LYS A 456 -23.98 -16.27 31.18
C LYS A 456 -23.75 -17.15 32.39
N ILE A 457 -24.51 -16.86 33.45
CA ILE A 457 -24.60 -17.76 34.62
C ILE A 457 -25.88 -18.61 34.48
N SER A 458 -25.75 -19.90 34.77
CA SER A 458 -26.89 -20.82 34.93
C SER A 458 -26.95 -21.34 36.34
N ALA A 459 -28.15 -21.53 36.83
CA ALA A 459 -28.41 -22.07 38.15
C ALA A 459 -29.37 -23.25 38.03
N LYS A 460 -29.17 -24.27 38.88
CA LYS A 460 -30.10 -25.35 39.08
C LYS A 460 -30.35 -25.48 40.57
N THR A 461 -31.62 -25.48 40.97
CA THR A 461 -31.99 -25.69 42.38
C THR A 461 -32.78 -26.98 42.48
N VAL A 462 -32.47 -27.81 43.48
CA VAL A 462 -33.17 -29.07 43.77
C VAL A 462 -33.65 -29.06 45.19
N GLN A 463 -34.90 -29.48 45.41
CA GLN A 463 -35.50 -29.71 46.75
C GLN A 463 -36.19 -31.04 46.74
N ASN A 464 -35.89 -31.91 47.70
CA ASN A 464 -36.46 -33.27 47.83
C ASN A 464 -36.51 -34.03 46.48
N SER A 465 -35.39 -34.09 45.77
CA SER A 465 -35.22 -34.67 44.44
C SER A 465 -35.99 -34.00 43.30
N THR A 466 -36.73 -32.94 43.58
CA THR A 466 -37.46 -32.17 42.56
C THR A 466 -36.64 -30.99 42.08
N THR A 467 -36.40 -30.86 40.75
CA THR A 467 -35.71 -29.75 40.14
C THR A 467 -36.67 -28.55 39.97
N LEU A 468 -36.33 -27.44 40.62
CA LEU A 468 -37.08 -26.18 40.52
C LEU A 468 -36.50 -25.30 39.42
N LYS A 469 -37.34 -24.64 38.65
CA LYS A 469 -36.89 -23.70 37.62
C LYS A 469 -36.20 -22.51 38.27
N THR A 470 -34.91 -22.29 37.95
CA THR A 470 -34.07 -21.26 38.56
C THR A 470 -33.45 -20.38 37.51
N GLU A 471 -33.64 -19.09 37.67
CA GLU A 471 -32.95 -18.07 36.88
C GLU A 471 -31.89 -17.40 37.76
N ALA A 472 -30.69 -17.21 37.22
CA ALA A 472 -29.59 -16.54 37.93
C ALA A 472 -29.07 -15.39 37.11
N ARG A 473 -28.71 -14.29 37.80
CA ARG A 473 -27.95 -13.18 37.25
C ARG A 473 -26.80 -12.85 38.19
N TYR A 474 -25.63 -12.64 37.62
CA TYR A 474 -24.45 -12.20 38.37
C TYR A 474 -23.81 -10.99 37.68
N ASN A 475 -23.84 -9.86 38.34
CA ASN A 475 -23.27 -8.64 37.81
C ASN A 475 -22.67 -7.77 38.93
N ASN A 476 -21.47 -7.24 38.71
CA ASN A 476 -20.75 -6.38 39.66
C ASN A 476 -20.66 -6.92 41.10
N GLY A 477 -20.48 -8.24 41.24
CA GLY A 477 -20.43 -8.89 42.54
C GLY A 477 -21.79 -9.20 43.17
N TRP A 478 -22.90 -8.86 42.56
CA TRP A 478 -24.23 -9.20 43.02
C TRP A 478 -24.78 -10.43 42.31
N LEU A 479 -25.18 -11.43 43.12
CA LEU A 479 -25.92 -12.62 42.68
C LEU A 479 -27.40 -12.37 42.92
N THR A 480 -28.24 -12.58 41.94
CA THR A 480 -29.70 -12.61 42.07
C THR A 480 -30.20 -13.94 41.56
N LEU A 481 -31.03 -14.61 42.36
CA LEU A 481 -31.68 -15.86 42.03
C LEU A 481 -33.18 -15.64 42.01
N ARG A 482 -33.86 -16.25 41.05
CA ARG A 482 -35.31 -16.35 40.96
C ARG A 482 -35.65 -17.84 40.86
N ILE A 483 -36.22 -18.41 41.93
CA ILE A 483 -36.54 -19.83 42.04
C ILE A 483 -38.05 -19.98 41.99
N SER A 484 -38.60 -20.83 41.12
CA SER A 484 -40.04 -21.16 41.08
C SER A 484 -40.34 -22.25 42.13
N ASP A 485 -41.56 -22.24 42.63
CA ASP A 485 -42.15 -23.38 43.32
C ASP A 485 -42.39 -24.58 42.39
N SER A 486 -42.77 -25.70 42.89
CA SER A 486 -43.06 -26.93 42.11
C SER A 486 -44.19 -26.74 41.10
N SER A 487 -45.17 -25.90 41.39
CA SER A 487 -46.31 -25.57 40.56
C SER A 487 -45.98 -24.52 39.48
N LYS A 488 -44.83 -23.84 39.59
CA LYS A 488 -44.33 -22.73 38.73
C LYS A 488 -45.21 -21.50 38.77
N THR A 489 -46.03 -21.35 39.82
CA THR A 489 -46.93 -20.22 39.99
C THR A 489 -46.36 -19.15 40.93
N LYS A 490 -45.53 -19.54 41.89
CA LYS A 490 -44.92 -18.64 42.85
C LYS A 490 -43.43 -18.63 42.72
N PHE A 491 -42.77 -17.54 43.15
CA PHE A 491 -41.32 -17.37 42.97
C PHE A 491 -40.68 -16.84 44.25
N ALA A 492 -39.57 -17.46 44.66
CA ALA A 492 -38.65 -16.84 45.60
C ALA A 492 -37.66 -15.98 44.84
N GLN A 493 -37.40 -14.77 45.32
CA GLN A 493 -36.42 -13.84 44.75
C GLN A 493 -35.36 -13.51 45.80
N LEU A 494 -34.12 -13.90 45.50
CA LEU A 494 -33.01 -13.86 46.43
C LEU A 494 -31.90 -12.98 45.85
N LYS A 495 -31.25 -12.15 46.66
CA LYS A 495 -30.08 -11.37 46.25
C LYS A 495 -28.98 -11.42 47.31
N SER A 496 -27.74 -11.40 46.88
CA SER A 496 -26.55 -11.35 47.74
C SER A 496 -25.42 -10.63 47.09
N LYS A 497 -24.67 -9.86 47.83
CA LYS A 497 -23.39 -9.35 47.44
C LYS A 497 -22.31 -10.38 47.80
N ILE A 498 -21.69 -10.95 46.83
CA ILE A 498 -20.69 -12.00 47.03
C ILE A 498 -19.37 -11.38 47.46
N SER A 499 -19.01 -11.60 48.70
CA SER A 499 -17.74 -11.21 49.30
C SER A 499 -16.80 -12.39 49.53
N ASP A 500 -17.35 -13.59 49.68
CA ASP A 500 -16.66 -14.85 49.89
C ASP A 500 -17.17 -15.88 48.89
N GLN A 501 -16.30 -16.78 48.43
CA GLN A 501 -16.62 -17.88 47.48
C GLN A 501 -17.16 -19.12 48.16
N SER A 502 -16.88 -19.25 49.44
CA SER A 502 -17.26 -20.43 50.22
C SER A 502 -18.67 -20.33 50.83
N SER A 503 -19.16 -19.09 50.97
CA SER A 503 -20.50 -18.86 51.55
C SER A 503 -21.13 -17.53 51.06
N PHE A 504 -22.43 -17.58 50.84
CA PHE A 504 -23.24 -16.41 50.49
C PHE A 504 -24.26 -16.17 51.60
N VAL A 505 -24.48 -14.93 51.94
CA VAL A 505 -25.54 -14.50 52.84
C VAL A 505 -26.32 -13.39 52.12
N GLY A 506 -27.64 -13.47 52.12
CA GLY A 506 -28.44 -12.48 51.41
C GLY A 506 -29.85 -12.35 51.96
N ASP A 507 -30.57 -11.42 51.38
CA ASP A 507 -31.97 -11.15 51.64
C ASP A 507 -32.83 -11.41 50.41
N GLY A 508 -34.14 -11.46 50.58
CA GLY A 508 -35.07 -11.67 49.49
C GLY A 508 -36.51 -11.81 49.89
N THR A 509 -37.32 -12.34 48.99
CA THR A 509 -38.74 -12.68 49.26
C THR A 509 -38.96 -14.20 49.01
N PHE A 510 -39.73 -14.83 49.86
CA PHE A 510 -40.07 -16.27 49.72
C PHE A 510 -41.26 -16.45 48.74
N PHE A 511 -41.72 -17.67 48.53
CA PHE A 511 -42.79 -18.02 47.62
C PHE A 511 -44.19 -17.41 48.02
N ASP A 512 -44.36 -17.11 49.29
CA ASP A 512 -45.57 -16.50 49.85
C ASP A 512 -45.49 -14.94 49.89
N GLY A 513 -44.39 -14.38 49.44
CA GLY A 513 -44.14 -12.94 49.47
C GLY A 513 -43.52 -12.42 50.78
N SER A 514 -43.27 -13.29 51.78
CA SER A 514 -42.64 -12.89 53.05
C SER A 514 -41.17 -12.54 52.80
N ALA A 515 -40.66 -11.57 53.60
CA ALA A 515 -39.24 -11.23 53.59
C ALA A 515 -38.43 -12.34 54.24
N VAL A 516 -37.31 -12.74 53.61
CA VAL A 516 -36.46 -13.83 54.13
C VAL A 516 -34.97 -13.45 54.04
N ASN A 517 -34.22 -14.01 54.98
CA ASN A 517 -32.78 -14.14 54.91
C ASN A 517 -32.43 -15.55 54.44
N TRP A 518 -31.38 -15.65 53.65
CA TRP A 518 -30.93 -16.91 53.12
C TRP A 518 -29.41 -17.04 53.18
N THR A 519 -28.95 -18.28 53.21
CA THR A 519 -27.54 -18.61 53.21
C THR A 519 -27.27 -19.71 52.18
N ALA A 520 -26.12 -19.67 51.55
CA ALA A 520 -25.66 -20.75 50.70
C ALA A 520 -24.20 -21.06 51.08
N LYS A 521 -23.92 -22.28 51.43
CA LYS A 521 -22.60 -22.75 51.81
C LYS A 521 -22.12 -23.74 50.76
N LYS A 522 -20.90 -23.52 50.21
CA LYS A 522 -20.32 -24.36 49.18
C LYS A 522 -20.12 -25.79 49.71
N THR A 523 -20.61 -26.75 48.96
CA THR A 523 -20.46 -28.20 49.26
C THR A 523 -19.45 -28.86 48.35
N GLU A 524 -19.40 -28.47 47.07
CA GLU A 524 -18.47 -29.01 46.09
C GLU A 524 -17.98 -27.96 45.12
N ASP A 525 -16.73 -28.08 44.70
CA ASP A 525 -16.22 -27.31 43.54
C ASP A 525 -16.76 -27.86 42.22
N SER A 526 -17.00 -27.00 41.26
CA SER A 526 -17.38 -27.45 39.93
C SER A 526 -16.26 -28.32 39.37
N LYS A 527 -16.57 -29.56 38.94
CA LYS A 527 -15.62 -30.39 38.21
C LYS A 527 -15.20 -29.59 36.95
N PRO A 528 -13.89 -29.40 36.69
CA PRO A 528 -13.47 -28.71 35.50
C PRO A 528 -14.07 -29.45 34.30
N LYS A 529 -14.88 -28.77 33.50
CA LYS A 529 -15.31 -29.28 32.20
C LYS A 529 -14.02 -29.61 31.43
N LYS A 530 -13.82 -30.91 31.11
CA LYS A 530 -12.80 -31.29 30.13
C LYS A 530 -13.14 -30.55 28.87
N ASP A 531 -12.45 -29.44 28.62
CA ASP A 531 -12.47 -28.82 27.32
C ASP A 531 -12.13 -29.93 26.31
N LYS A 532 -13.05 -30.24 25.42
CA LYS A 532 -12.68 -30.94 24.19
C LYS A 532 -11.59 -30.06 23.57
N LYS A 533 -10.36 -30.53 23.61
CA LYS A 533 -9.28 -29.99 22.82
C LYS A 533 -9.61 -30.30 21.38
N ASP A 534 -10.45 -29.49 20.74
CA ASP A 534 -10.41 -29.40 19.31
C ASP A 534 -9.00 -28.88 18.99
N LYS A 535 -8.12 -29.82 18.67
CA LYS A 535 -6.84 -29.49 18.06
C LYS A 535 -7.21 -28.79 16.74
N GLU A 536 -7.19 -27.48 16.76
CA GLU A 536 -7.28 -26.69 15.53
C GLU A 536 -6.14 -27.15 14.64
N VAL A 537 -6.46 -27.92 13.61
CA VAL A 537 -5.48 -28.39 12.63
C VAL A 537 -5.11 -27.17 11.81
N LEU A 538 -3.90 -26.64 12.04
CA LEU A 538 -3.37 -25.56 11.22
C LEU A 538 -3.27 -26.06 9.78
N GLN A 539 -3.84 -25.30 8.86
CA GLN A 539 -3.75 -25.62 7.45
C GLN A 539 -2.29 -25.51 6.97
N LYS A 540 -1.88 -26.46 6.16
CA LYS A 540 -0.58 -26.43 5.50
C LYS A 540 -0.51 -25.21 4.56
N ILE A 541 0.51 -24.40 4.71
CA ILE A 541 0.77 -23.28 3.80
C ILE A 541 1.26 -23.85 2.47
N LEU A 542 0.57 -23.47 1.39
CA LEU A 542 0.95 -23.85 0.04
C LEU A 542 2.25 -23.14 -0.37
N PRO A 543 3.09 -23.77 -1.19
CA PRO A 543 4.27 -23.12 -1.73
C PRO A 543 3.87 -21.95 -2.63
N ILE A 544 4.72 -20.93 -2.64
CA ILE A 544 4.58 -19.78 -3.56
C ILE A 544 4.96 -20.24 -4.95
N THR A 545 4.22 -19.75 -5.94
CA THR A 545 4.56 -19.91 -7.36
C THR A 545 4.87 -18.54 -7.97
N TYR A 546 5.48 -18.54 -9.15
CA TYR A 546 5.95 -17.34 -9.85
C TYR A 546 5.30 -17.23 -11.22
N PRO A 547 4.37 -16.29 -11.42
CA PRO A 547 3.67 -15.50 -10.39
C PRO A 547 2.78 -16.38 -9.51
N ASN A 548 2.32 -15.83 -8.37
CA ASN A 548 1.53 -16.58 -7.38
C ASN A 548 0.04 -16.67 -7.79
N ASN A 549 -0.21 -17.02 -9.01
CA ASN A 549 -1.55 -17.16 -9.61
C ASN A 549 -1.63 -18.43 -10.49
N GLY A 550 -2.59 -18.49 -11.41
CA GLY A 550 -2.66 -19.54 -12.43
C GLY A 550 -1.41 -19.56 -13.32
N PHE A 551 -0.99 -20.73 -13.77
CA PHE A 551 0.17 -20.93 -14.66
C PHE A 551 1.52 -20.48 -14.08
N GLY A 552 1.62 -20.25 -12.79
CA GLY A 552 2.88 -19.87 -12.13
C GLY A 552 3.84 -21.06 -11.99
N PHE A 553 5.13 -20.81 -12.21
CA PHE A 553 6.18 -21.79 -12.03
C PHE A 553 6.48 -22.06 -10.54
N LYS A 554 6.80 -23.29 -10.19
CA LYS A 554 7.34 -23.62 -8.85
C LYS A 554 8.77 -23.08 -8.68
N THR A 555 9.55 -23.13 -9.75
CA THR A 555 10.90 -22.59 -9.89
C THR A 555 10.95 -21.82 -11.20
N LEU A 556 11.53 -20.64 -11.22
CA LEU A 556 11.66 -19.86 -12.45
C LEU A 556 12.49 -20.61 -13.47
N PRO A 557 12.11 -20.57 -14.75
CA PRO A 557 12.93 -21.11 -15.83
C PRO A 557 14.31 -20.46 -15.86
N THR A 558 15.29 -21.26 -16.21
CA THR A 558 16.67 -20.81 -16.44
C THR A 558 17.03 -20.95 -17.91
N SER A 559 17.98 -20.13 -18.39
CA SER A 559 18.48 -20.26 -19.74
C SER A 559 19.14 -21.63 -19.94
N GLU A 560 18.83 -22.28 -21.06
CA GLU A 560 19.39 -23.57 -21.45
C GLU A 560 20.31 -23.40 -22.66
N ASN A 561 21.33 -24.29 -22.79
CA ASN A 561 22.05 -24.47 -24.01
C ASN A 561 21.29 -25.49 -24.87
N VAL A 562 20.88 -25.11 -26.07
CA VAL A 562 20.00 -25.94 -26.93
C VAL A 562 20.58 -26.01 -28.34
N LEU A 563 20.58 -27.20 -28.91
CA LEU A 563 20.83 -27.43 -30.32
C LEU A 563 19.52 -27.89 -30.97
N PHE A 564 19.00 -27.11 -31.86
CA PHE A 564 17.92 -27.53 -32.77
C PHE A 564 18.54 -28.16 -34.01
N THR A 565 18.05 -29.34 -34.43
CA THR A 565 18.55 -30.07 -35.60
C THR A 565 17.41 -30.34 -36.55
N ASN A 566 17.75 -30.52 -37.83
CA ASN A 566 16.82 -30.93 -38.90
C ASN A 566 15.60 -30.01 -39.06
N VAL A 567 15.81 -28.69 -38.86
CA VAL A 567 14.75 -27.68 -38.94
C VAL A 567 14.84 -26.87 -40.22
N THR A 568 13.73 -26.34 -40.70
CA THR A 568 13.71 -25.24 -41.67
C THR A 568 13.90 -23.92 -40.93
N VAL A 569 15.04 -23.29 -41.11
CA VAL A 569 15.42 -22.07 -40.36
C VAL A 569 15.11 -20.81 -41.17
N TRP A 570 14.28 -19.92 -40.62
CA TRP A 570 14.00 -18.60 -41.19
C TRP A 570 14.98 -17.61 -40.58
N THR A 571 16.07 -17.30 -41.30
CA THR A 571 17.21 -16.60 -40.69
C THR A 571 16.96 -15.09 -40.50
N ASN A 572 16.09 -14.47 -41.28
CA ASN A 572 15.94 -13.01 -41.46
C ASN A 572 17.21 -12.32 -42.00
N GLU A 573 18.21 -13.09 -42.44
CA GLU A 573 19.50 -12.64 -42.96
C GLU A 573 19.59 -12.88 -44.46
N ALA A 574 20.76 -12.58 -45.06
CA ALA A 574 21.00 -12.77 -46.49
C ALA A 574 20.89 -14.24 -46.96
N ASP A 575 21.12 -15.19 -46.06
CA ASP A 575 21.00 -16.62 -46.33
C ASP A 575 19.55 -17.06 -46.51
N GLY A 576 18.57 -16.23 -46.20
CA GLY A 576 17.14 -16.50 -46.37
C GLY A 576 16.64 -17.67 -45.54
N ILE A 577 15.95 -18.61 -46.16
CA ILE A 577 15.38 -19.81 -45.52
C ILE A 577 16.32 -21.00 -45.78
N LEU A 578 16.82 -21.61 -44.72
CA LEU A 578 17.71 -22.78 -44.77
C LEU A 578 16.91 -24.04 -44.45
N GLU A 579 16.87 -24.99 -45.35
CA GLU A 579 16.22 -26.27 -45.10
C GLU A 579 17.18 -27.25 -44.42
N ASN A 580 16.63 -28.12 -43.58
CA ASN A 580 17.35 -29.17 -42.88
C ASN A 580 18.63 -28.68 -42.15
N ALA A 581 18.55 -27.52 -41.54
CA ALA A 581 19.64 -26.87 -40.87
C ALA A 581 19.58 -27.05 -39.34
N SER A 582 20.62 -26.59 -38.65
CA SER A 582 20.69 -26.60 -37.18
C SER A 582 20.86 -25.17 -36.63
N VAL A 583 20.39 -24.93 -35.40
CA VAL A 583 20.65 -23.71 -34.67
C VAL A 583 21.15 -24.05 -33.28
N TRP A 584 22.31 -23.52 -32.91
CA TRP A 584 22.89 -23.69 -31.57
C TRP A 584 22.77 -22.44 -30.73
N VAL A 585 22.08 -22.56 -29.62
CA VAL A 585 21.87 -21.49 -28.64
C VAL A 585 22.72 -21.77 -27.40
N VAL A 586 23.50 -20.80 -26.98
CA VAL A 586 24.36 -20.87 -25.79
C VAL A 586 24.21 -19.58 -24.96
N ASN A 587 23.95 -19.73 -23.67
CA ASN A 587 23.79 -18.59 -22.75
C ASN A 587 22.76 -17.54 -23.25
N GLY A 588 21.67 -18.01 -23.83
CA GLY A 588 20.58 -17.15 -24.33
C GLY A 588 20.89 -16.42 -25.64
N LYS A 589 21.97 -16.78 -26.37
CA LYS A 589 22.36 -16.20 -27.67
C LYS A 589 22.56 -17.29 -28.73
N ILE A 590 22.25 -16.95 -29.98
CA ILE A 590 22.54 -17.82 -31.13
C ILE A 590 24.06 -17.83 -31.29
N LYS A 591 24.66 -19.02 -31.23
CA LYS A 591 26.09 -19.22 -31.41
C LYS A 591 26.44 -19.59 -32.85
N ALA A 592 25.60 -20.42 -33.50
CA ALA A 592 25.82 -20.88 -34.89
C ALA A 592 24.48 -21.26 -35.54
N VAL A 593 24.42 -21.10 -36.85
CA VAL A 593 23.30 -21.50 -37.72
C VAL A 593 23.88 -22.25 -38.93
N GLY A 594 23.22 -23.29 -39.43
CA GLY A 594 23.65 -24.07 -40.55
C GLY A 594 23.97 -25.51 -40.14
N THR A 595 25.02 -26.13 -40.77
CA THR A 595 25.46 -27.46 -40.40
C THR A 595 26.32 -27.40 -39.15
N ILE A 596 25.97 -28.13 -38.10
CA ILE A 596 26.65 -28.12 -36.79
C ILE A 596 26.90 -29.56 -36.38
N ASP A 597 28.18 -29.98 -36.42
CA ASP A 597 28.59 -31.38 -36.16
C ASP A 597 28.63 -31.67 -34.65
N GLU A 598 29.02 -30.74 -33.81
CA GLU A 598 29.08 -30.93 -32.37
C GLU A 598 28.61 -29.71 -31.56
N ALA A 599 27.80 -29.99 -30.57
CA ALA A 599 27.34 -28.97 -29.61
C ALA A 599 27.43 -29.52 -28.16
N SER A 600 28.63 -29.55 -27.61
CA SER A 600 28.88 -30.11 -26.30
C SER A 600 28.02 -29.45 -25.21
N GLY A 601 27.35 -30.28 -24.39
CA GLY A 601 26.54 -29.83 -23.26
C GLY A 601 25.19 -29.20 -23.64
N ALA A 602 24.78 -29.24 -24.90
CA ALA A 602 23.47 -28.74 -25.33
C ALA A 602 22.40 -29.84 -25.24
N ARG A 603 21.18 -29.44 -24.86
CA ARG A 603 19.98 -30.26 -25.03
C ARG A 603 19.63 -30.28 -26.55
N VAL A 604 19.61 -31.45 -27.15
CA VAL A 604 19.26 -31.59 -28.57
C VAL A 604 17.74 -31.67 -28.71
N ILE A 605 17.22 -30.91 -29.66
CA ILE A 605 15.80 -30.91 -30.06
C ILE A 605 15.78 -31.25 -31.57
N ASP A 606 15.27 -32.43 -31.92
CA ASP A 606 14.98 -32.76 -33.30
C ASP A 606 13.76 -32.02 -33.80
N GLY A 607 13.94 -31.20 -34.80
CA GLY A 607 12.91 -30.36 -35.41
C GLY A 607 12.51 -30.84 -36.82
N THR A 608 12.69 -32.10 -37.15
CA THR A 608 12.28 -32.64 -38.45
C THR A 608 10.84 -32.26 -38.79
N GLY A 609 10.65 -31.62 -39.96
CA GLY A 609 9.36 -31.12 -40.45
C GLY A 609 8.84 -29.86 -39.67
N LYS A 610 9.69 -29.23 -38.88
CA LYS A 610 9.38 -27.98 -38.14
C LYS A 610 10.09 -26.79 -38.75
N HIS A 611 9.50 -25.63 -38.59
CA HIS A 611 10.13 -24.36 -38.91
C HIS A 611 10.62 -23.69 -37.61
N LEU A 612 11.84 -23.18 -37.61
CA LEU A 612 12.43 -22.41 -36.54
C LEU A 612 12.61 -20.96 -37.00
N THR A 613 12.04 -20.04 -36.24
CA THR A 613 12.06 -18.61 -36.52
C THR A 613 12.57 -17.83 -35.32
N SER A 614 13.01 -16.58 -35.51
CA SER A 614 13.13 -15.64 -34.43
C SER A 614 11.76 -15.38 -33.77
N GLY A 615 11.76 -14.96 -32.49
CA GLY A 615 10.52 -14.62 -31.78
C GLY A 615 9.83 -13.42 -32.41
N ILE A 616 8.49 -13.41 -32.30
CA ILE A 616 7.67 -12.29 -32.74
C ILE A 616 7.89 -11.09 -31.80
N ILE A 617 7.95 -9.89 -32.38
CA ILE A 617 8.10 -8.63 -31.70
C ILE A 617 6.84 -7.78 -31.97
N ASP A 618 6.14 -7.41 -30.91
CA ASP A 618 5.01 -6.48 -30.99
C ASP A 618 5.49 -5.06 -30.67
N GLU A 619 5.61 -4.24 -31.70
CA GLU A 619 6.12 -2.87 -31.58
C GLU A 619 5.15 -1.94 -30.86
N HIS A 620 3.87 -2.33 -30.70
CA HIS A 620 2.88 -1.52 -30.04
C HIS A 620 1.93 -2.36 -29.18
N SER A 621 2.11 -2.32 -27.90
CA SER A 621 1.28 -3.03 -26.94
C SER A 621 0.94 -2.20 -25.71
N HIS A 622 -0.13 -2.58 -25.03
CA HIS A 622 -0.59 -1.97 -23.77
C HIS A 622 -0.74 -3.00 -22.64
N ILE A 623 -0.34 -4.26 -22.85
CA ILE A 623 -0.35 -5.30 -21.83
C ILE A 623 0.83 -5.16 -20.86
N GLY A 624 0.80 -5.89 -19.76
CA GLY A 624 1.89 -5.89 -18.79
C GLY A 624 2.08 -4.54 -18.05
N ALA A 625 1.09 -3.67 -18.04
CA ALA A 625 1.11 -2.38 -17.33
C ALA A 625 -0.14 -2.17 -16.46
N SER A 626 0.04 -1.58 -15.28
CA SER A 626 -1.07 -1.28 -14.36
C SER A 626 -1.93 -0.10 -14.82
N SER A 627 -1.38 0.78 -15.63
CA SER A 627 -2.03 1.96 -16.24
C SER A 627 -1.22 2.40 -17.43
N ILE A 628 -1.89 2.85 -18.50
CA ILE A 628 -1.22 3.28 -19.74
C ILE A 628 -1.43 4.76 -20.07
N ASN A 629 -2.29 5.47 -19.36
CA ASN A 629 -2.61 6.86 -19.66
C ASN A 629 -2.40 7.78 -18.47
N GLU A 630 -1.69 8.89 -18.69
CA GLU A 630 -1.79 10.10 -17.91
C GLU A 630 -2.39 11.19 -18.79
N GLY A 631 -3.72 11.26 -18.83
CA GLY A 631 -4.48 12.12 -19.73
C GLY A 631 -4.81 13.51 -19.14
N GLY A 632 -4.28 13.85 -17.97
CA GLY A 632 -4.61 15.08 -17.26
C GLY A 632 -4.13 16.36 -17.93
N GLN A 633 -3.18 16.26 -18.88
CA GLN A 633 -2.53 17.39 -19.51
C GLN A 633 -2.25 17.13 -21.00
N ASN A 634 -1.90 18.19 -21.78
CA ASN A 634 -1.60 18.07 -23.20
C ASN A 634 -0.22 17.48 -23.52
N SER A 635 0.65 17.49 -22.54
CA SER A 635 1.89 16.71 -22.54
C SER A 635 2.05 16.01 -21.19
N SER A 636 2.51 14.77 -21.21
CA SER A 636 2.88 13.96 -20.04
C SER A 636 4.26 13.31 -20.22
N ALA A 637 5.19 14.04 -20.85
CA ALA A 637 6.54 13.56 -21.12
C ALA A 637 7.34 13.20 -19.83
N GLU A 638 6.91 13.67 -18.67
CA GLU A 638 7.48 13.38 -17.37
C GLU A 638 7.18 11.96 -16.84
N VAL A 639 6.13 11.31 -17.34
CA VAL A 639 5.75 9.97 -16.87
C VAL A 639 6.49 8.87 -17.65
N THR A 640 6.58 7.68 -17.06
CA THR A 640 7.20 6.51 -17.72
C THR A 640 6.41 5.23 -17.45
N ILE A 641 6.27 4.41 -18.48
CA ILE A 641 5.67 3.07 -18.39
C ILE A 641 6.48 2.14 -17.49
N GLU A 642 7.81 2.33 -17.39
CA GLU A 642 8.66 1.54 -16.49
C GLU A 642 8.20 1.55 -15.04
N ASP A 643 7.57 2.64 -14.60
CA ASP A 643 7.05 2.79 -13.24
C ASP A 643 5.82 1.91 -12.98
N VAL A 644 5.14 1.47 -14.03
CA VAL A 644 3.84 0.81 -13.93
C VAL A 644 3.82 -0.61 -14.50
N ILE A 645 4.95 -1.18 -14.84
CA ILE A 645 5.03 -2.57 -15.29
C ILE A 645 4.33 -3.47 -14.28
N ASN A 646 3.47 -4.35 -14.81
CA ASN A 646 2.72 -5.37 -14.08
C ASN A 646 3.15 -6.77 -14.54
N PRO A 647 4.04 -7.44 -13.83
CA PRO A 647 4.56 -8.73 -14.23
C PRO A 647 3.55 -9.88 -14.06
N ASP A 648 2.43 -9.63 -13.38
CA ASP A 648 1.39 -10.64 -13.14
C ASP A 648 0.25 -10.59 -14.16
N ASP A 649 0.35 -9.75 -15.20
CA ASP A 649 -0.66 -9.71 -16.25
C ASP A 649 -0.66 -11.01 -17.05
N ILE A 650 -1.79 -11.72 -17.02
CA ILE A 650 -1.96 -13.01 -17.71
C ILE A 650 -1.71 -12.91 -19.23
N ASN A 651 -1.88 -11.71 -19.80
CA ASN A 651 -1.63 -11.50 -21.22
C ASN A 651 -0.16 -11.68 -21.59
N LEU A 652 0.80 -11.49 -20.66
CA LEU A 652 2.21 -11.83 -20.89
C LEU A 652 2.36 -13.35 -21.17
N TYR A 653 1.70 -14.20 -20.38
CA TYR A 653 1.70 -15.65 -20.57
C TYR A 653 1.03 -16.05 -21.90
N ARG A 654 -0.12 -15.41 -22.20
CA ARG A 654 -0.87 -15.68 -23.44
C ARG A 654 -0.09 -15.29 -24.70
N ASN A 655 0.65 -14.19 -24.63
CA ASN A 655 1.49 -13.73 -25.73
C ASN A 655 2.69 -14.66 -25.99
N LEU A 656 3.31 -15.17 -24.93
CA LEU A 656 4.35 -16.19 -25.06
C LEU A 656 3.84 -17.43 -25.82
N SER A 657 2.60 -17.86 -25.55
CA SER A 657 1.99 -19.01 -26.27
C SER A 657 1.74 -18.72 -27.76
N GLY A 658 1.68 -17.45 -28.15
CA GLY A 658 1.58 -16.99 -29.55
C GLY A 658 2.94 -16.72 -30.21
N GLY A 659 4.07 -16.98 -29.52
CA GLY A 659 5.42 -16.76 -30.04
C GLY A 659 5.95 -15.33 -29.84
N VAL A 660 5.25 -14.46 -29.12
CA VAL A 660 5.72 -13.10 -28.85
C VAL A 660 6.77 -13.12 -27.76
N THR A 661 7.95 -12.62 -28.06
CA THR A 661 9.12 -12.64 -27.15
C THR A 661 9.59 -11.25 -26.73
N THR A 662 9.13 -10.21 -27.39
CA THR A 662 9.45 -8.81 -27.06
C THR A 662 8.25 -7.91 -27.36
N LEU A 663 8.02 -6.92 -26.51
CA LEU A 663 6.93 -5.96 -26.67
C LEU A 663 7.42 -4.56 -26.33
N GLN A 664 7.02 -3.57 -27.11
CA GLN A 664 7.08 -2.18 -26.70
C GLN A 664 5.77 -1.80 -26.01
N ILE A 665 5.85 -1.44 -24.74
CA ILE A 665 4.71 -0.97 -23.97
C ILE A 665 4.67 0.55 -24.04
N LEU A 666 3.64 1.06 -24.68
CA LEU A 666 3.47 2.47 -24.95
C LEU A 666 2.48 3.13 -24.00
N HIS A 667 2.67 4.41 -23.78
CA HIS A 667 1.61 5.28 -23.24
C HIS A 667 0.46 5.31 -24.25
N GLY A 668 -0.79 5.30 -23.76
CA GLY A 668 -1.95 5.42 -24.64
C GLY A 668 -2.03 6.79 -25.34
N SER A 669 -2.85 6.89 -26.37
CA SER A 669 -2.98 8.11 -27.21
C SER A 669 -3.89 9.18 -26.60
N ALA A 670 -3.80 9.43 -25.28
CA ALA A 670 -4.69 10.38 -24.59
C ALA A 670 -4.31 11.86 -24.82
N ASN A 671 -3.07 12.15 -25.14
CA ASN A 671 -2.50 13.50 -25.30
C ASN A 671 -1.51 13.56 -26.48
N PRO A 672 -1.27 14.73 -27.10
CA PRO A 672 -0.35 14.86 -28.23
C PRO A 672 1.06 14.39 -27.90
N ILE A 673 1.57 14.75 -26.72
CA ILE A 673 2.84 14.29 -26.17
C ILE A 673 2.51 13.40 -24.99
N GLY A 674 2.65 12.09 -25.15
CA GLY A 674 2.39 11.10 -24.12
C GLY A 674 3.62 10.82 -23.25
N GLY A 675 3.61 9.70 -22.55
CA GLY A 675 4.68 9.27 -21.63
C GLY A 675 5.78 8.49 -22.32
N ARG A 676 6.89 8.34 -21.61
CA ARG A 676 8.02 7.49 -21.97
C ARG A 676 7.62 6.02 -21.97
N SER A 677 8.05 5.29 -23.02
CA SER A 677 7.74 3.89 -23.23
C SER A 677 8.69 2.95 -22.48
N ALA A 678 8.37 1.66 -22.48
CA ALA A 678 9.25 0.59 -22.03
C ALA A 678 9.28 -0.53 -23.07
N ILE A 679 10.46 -1.13 -23.30
CA ILE A 679 10.59 -2.37 -24.06
C ILE A 679 10.76 -3.49 -23.04
N ILE A 680 9.98 -4.57 -23.18
CA ILE A 680 10.01 -5.68 -22.25
C ILE A 680 10.16 -7.02 -22.97
N LYS A 681 10.72 -7.99 -22.26
CA LYS A 681 10.66 -9.43 -22.57
C LYS A 681 9.61 -10.04 -21.63
N PRO A 682 8.59 -10.74 -22.14
CA PRO A 682 7.49 -11.29 -21.32
C PRO A 682 7.94 -12.52 -20.51
N LYS A 683 8.96 -12.38 -19.67
CA LYS A 683 9.50 -13.42 -18.78
C LYS A 683 8.49 -13.75 -17.68
N TRP A 684 7.53 -14.61 -17.99
CA TRP A 684 6.48 -14.97 -17.05
C TRP A 684 7.02 -15.44 -15.71
N GLY A 685 6.57 -14.82 -14.63
CA GLY A 685 7.01 -15.11 -13.26
C GLY A 685 8.17 -14.26 -12.75
N ALA A 686 8.86 -13.53 -13.60
CA ALA A 686 9.90 -12.58 -13.20
C ALA A 686 9.32 -11.32 -12.57
N GLY A 687 10.15 -10.52 -11.89
CA GLY A 687 9.76 -9.21 -11.31
C GLY A 687 9.69 -8.12 -12.38
N ALA A 688 9.02 -6.99 -12.06
CA ALA A 688 8.80 -5.89 -13.01
C ALA A 688 10.09 -5.37 -13.66
N ASP A 689 11.14 -5.12 -12.88
CA ASP A 689 12.43 -4.63 -13.40
C ASP A 689 13.17 -5.69 -14.23
N GLU A 690 12.87 -6.98 -14.03
CA GLU A 690 13.48 -8.10 -14.74
C GLU A 690 12.84 -8.35 -16.12
N LEU A 691 11.64 -7.78 -16.36
CA LEU A 691 10.99 -7.79 -17.65
C LEU A 691 11.60 -6.76 -18.62
N LEU A 692 12.16 -5.66 -18.10
CA LEU A 692 12.74 -4.62 -18.96
C LEU A 692 13.84 -5.18 -19.87
N TYR A 693 13.81 -4.78 -21.15
CA TYR A 693 14.85 -5.14 -22.10
C TYR A 693 16.16 -4.43 -21.72
N PRO A 694 17.26 -5.16 -21.52
CA PRO A 694 18.52 -4.53 -21.08
C PRO A 694 19.08 -3.57 -22.14
N ASN A 695 19.43 -2.37 -21.71
CA ASN A 695 20.08 -1.35 -22.55
C ASN A 695 19.26 -0.95 -23.80
N ALA A 696 17.95 -1.08 -23.75
CA ALA A 696 17.09 -0.63 -24.83
C ALA A 696 17.18 0.89 -24.98
N ASP A 697 17.15 1.37 -26.21
CA ASP A 697 17.03 2.79 -26.48
C ASP A 697 15.73 3.36 -25.87
N PRO A 698 15.75 4.61 -25.40
CA PRO A 698 14.60 5.24 -24.79
C PRO A 698 13.60 5.77 -25.83
N TYR A 699 12.33 5.42 -25.65
CA TYR A 699 11.24 5.86 -26.52
C TYR A 699 10.22 6.73 -25.77
N ILE A 700 9.41 7.45 -26.53
CA ILE A 700 8.26 8.23 -26.05
C ILE A 700 7.10 8.12 -27.02
N LYS A 701 5.88 8.09 -26.50
CA LYS A 701 4.66 8.09 -27.29
C LYS A 701 4.26 9.52 -27.64
N PHE A 702 4.08 9.78 -28.95
CA PHE A 702 3.32 10.93 -29.45
C PHE A 702 1.99 10.43 -30.02
N ALA A 703 1.03 11.33 -30.24
CA ALA A 703 -0.23 10.96 -30.82
C ALA A 703 -0.86 12.10 -31.63
N LEU A 704 -1.50 11.69 -32.72
CA LEU A 704 -2.31 12.48 -33.62
C LEU A 704 -3.79 12.03 -33.53
N GLY A 705 -4.63 12.50 -34.40
CA GLY A 705 -5.98 12.04 -34.58
C GLY A 705 -7.00 12.58 -33.59
N GLU A 706 -8.14 11.89 -33.52
CA GLU A 706 -9.28 12.31 -32.70
C GLU A 706 -9.05 12.12 -31.20
N ASN A 707 -8.24 11.15 -30.81
CA ASN A 707 -8.01 10.80 -29.41
C ASN A 707 -7.41 11.99 -28.63
N VAL A 708 -6.53 12.76 -29.21
CA VAL A 708 -5.83 13.87 -28.56
C VAL A 708 -6.60 15.20 -28.62
N LYS A 709 -7.57 15.30 -29.52
CA LYS A 709 -8.44 16.47 -29.65
C LYS A 709 -9.59 16.40 -28.66
N GLN A 710 -9.54 16.67 -27.52
CA GLN A 710 -10.51 16.49 -26.42
C GLN A 710 -11.98 16.84 -26.72
N SER A 711 -12.29 17.31 -27.94
CA SER A 711 -13.65 17.59 -28.43
C SER A 711 -14.60 16.37 -28.36
N ASN A 712 -14.07 15.16 -28.59
CA ASN A 712 -14.85 13.93 -28.60
C ASN A 712 -15.12 13.33 -27.20
N TRP A 713 -14.45 13.81 -26.17
CA TRP A 713 -14.48 13.22 -24.82
C TRP A 713 -15.44 13.92 -23.86
N GLN A 714 -16.32 14.78 -24.33
CA GLN A 714 -17.17 15.64 -23.47
C GLN A 714 -16.38 16.44 -22.42
N SER A 715 -15.08 16.65 -22.65
CA SER A 715 -14.13 17.30 -21.78
C SER A 715 -13.66 18.59 -22.41
N TYR A 716 -14.44 19.63 -22.28
CA TYR A 716 -14.12 20.97 -22.83
C TYR A 716 -13.05 21.75 -22.05
N GLY A 717 -12.42 21.11 -21.09
CA GLY A 717 -11.50 21.80 -20.15
C GLY A 717 -10.03 21.76 -20.56
N ARG A 718 -9.66 21.06 -21.64
CA ARG A 718 -8.25 20.87 -22.04
C ARG A 718 -8.02 21.22 -23.51
N PHE A 719 -6.98 22.01 -23.78
CA PHE A 719 -6.38 22.16 -25.11
C PHE A 719 -5.56 20.88 -25.44
N PRO A 720 -5.48 20.43 -26.74
CA PRO A 720 -6.09 20.99 -27.94
C PRO A 720 -7.50 20.46 -28.22
N GLN A 721 -8.27 21.21 -29.06
CA GLN A 721 -9.59 20.80 -29.49
C GLN A 721 -9.63 20.54 -31.03
N THR A 722 -8.59 20.91 -31.78
CA THR A 722 -8.50 20.79 -33.22
C THR A 722 -7.16 20.25 -33.66
N ARG A 723 -7.06 19.82 -34.94
CA ARG A 723 -5.78 19.44 -35.58
C ARG A 723 -4.75 20.55 -35.55
N MET A 724 -5.16 21.79 -35.78
CA MET A 724 -4.29 22.97 -35.68
C MET A 724 -3.75 23.13 -34.25
N GLY A 725 -4.59 22.90 -33.25
CA GLY A 725 -4.16 22.91 -31.85
C GLY A 725 -3.15 21.81 -31.53
N VAL A 726 -3.26 20.65 -32.15
CA VAL A 726 -2.28 19.53 -31.96
C VAL A 726 -0.91 19.97 -32.51
N GLU A 727 -0.85 20.57 -33.71
CA GLU A 727 0.39 21.16 -34.29
C GLU A 727 0.99 22.19 -33.33
N GLN A 728 0.15 23.05 -32.77
CA GLN A 728 0.61 24.10 -31.85
C GLN A 728 1.23 23.49 -30.58
N VAL A 729 0.66 22.39 -30.03
CA VAL A 729 1.27 21.70 -28.89
C VAL A 729 2.69 21.24 -29.20
N PHE A 730 2.90 20.55 -30.31
CA PHE A 730 4.25 20.08 -30.66
C PHE A 730 5.21 21.26 -30.86
N THR A 731 4.80 22.30 -31.57
CA THR A 731 5.61 23.50 -31.82
C THR A 731 6.00 24.18 -30.49
N ASP A 732 5.03 24.38 -29.61
CA ASP A 732 5.24 25.03 -28.30
C ASP A 732 6.22 24.23 -27.41
N TYR A 733 6.02 22.93 -27.30
CA TYR A 733 6.88 22.11 -26.47
C TYR A 733 8.30 21.96 -27.00
N PHE A 734 8.51 21.84 -28.30
CA PHE A 734 9.86 21.85 -28.87
C PHE A 734 10.54 23.20 -28.70
N GLN A 735 9.80 24.30 -28.85
CA GLN A 735 10.33 25.66 -28.64
C GLN A 735 10.74 25.84 -27.16
N ARG A 736 9.88 25.47 -26.22
CA ARG A 736 10.18 25.52 -24.77
C ARG A 736 11.38 24.64 -24.41
N ALA A 737 11.51 23.49 -25.03
CA ALA A 737 12.67 22.62 -24.81
C ALA A 737 13.97 23.23 -25.30
N LYS A 738 13.97 23.94 -26.45
CA LYS A 738 15.13 24.73 -26.95
C LYS A 738 15.52 25.83 -25.95
N GLU A 739 14.56 26.56 -25.45
CA GLU A 739 14.75 27.63 -24.46
C GLU A 739 15.29 27.07 -23.12
N TYR A 740 14.71 25.99 -22.65
CA TYR A 740 15.16 25.28 -21.45
C TYR A 740 16.61 24.80 -21.59
N LYS A 741 16.94 24.17 -22.72
CA LYS A 741 18.30 23.71 -23.03
C LYS A 741 19.30 24.88 -23.09
N ALA A 742 18.90 26.00 -23.69
CA ALA A 742 19.73 27.22 -23.78
C ALA A 742 19.96 27.82 -22.36
N ALA A 743 18.95 27.88 -21.52
CA ALA A 743 19.06 28.37 -20.14
C ALA A 743 20.05 27.51 -19.33
N TRP A 744 19.96 26.19 -19.39
CA TRP A 744 20.91 25.30 -18.74
C TRP A 744 22.32 25.43 -19.30
N LYS A 745 22.48 25.53 -20.62
CA LYS A 745 23.77 25.76 -21.28
C LYS A 745 24.42 27.07 -20.78
N ALA A 746 23.65 28.15 -20.73
CA ALA A 746 24.11 29.45 -20.24
C ALA A 746 24.54 29.34 -18.73
N TYR A 747 23.71 28.72 -17.90
CA TYR A 747 24.06 28.53 -16.50
C TYR A 747 25.32 27.67 -16.32
N ASN A 748 25.44 26.59 -17.09
CA ASN A 748 26.60 25.67 -16.99
C ASN A 748 27.89 26.32 -17.47
N ALA A 749 27.86 27.32 -18.34
CA ALA A 749 29.00 28.09 -18.81
C ALA A 749 29.52 29.11 -17.78
N LEU A 750 28.72 29.41 -16.71
CA LEU A 750 29.13 30.36 -15.68
C LEU A 750 30.31 29.81 -14.87
N SER A 751 31.22 30.70 -14.47
CA SER A 751 32.31 30.36 -13.57
C SER A 751 31.77 29.90 -12.18
N LYS A 752 32.54 29.11 -11.46
CA LYS A 752 32.14 28.60 -10.13
C LYS A 752 31.74 29.75 -9.18
N LYS A 753 32.46 30.88 -9.23
CA LYS A 753 32.21 32.07 -8.41
C LYS A 753 30.88 32.73 -8.73
N ILE A 754 30.49 32.75 -10.02
CA ILE A 754 29.21 33.34 -10.46
C ILE A 754 28.06 32.36 -10.12
N LYS A 755 28.24 31.06 -10.33
CA LYS A 755 27.25 30.01 -9.96
C LYS A 755 26.80 30.08 -8.51
N THR A 756 27.70 30.41 -7.56
CA THR A 756 27.35 30.54 -6.14
C THR A 756 26.40 31.72 -5.86
N LYS A 757 26.25 32.64 -6.80
CA LYS A 757 25.40 33.84 -6.70
C LYS A 757 24.22 33.82 -7.69
N THR A 758 24.15 32.81 -8.52
CA THR A 758 23.11 32.68 -9.57
C THR A 758 22.30 31.44 -9.30
N ALA A 759 20.99 31.59 -9.22
CA ALA A 759 20.09 30.44 -9.12
C ALA A 759 20.19 29.57 -10.38
N ALA A 760 20.28 28.27 -10.23
CA ALA A 760 20.17 27.34 -11.34
C ALA A 760 18.76 27.41 -11.96
N PRO A 761 18.61 27.14 -13.26
CA PRO A 761 17.29 26.90 -13.83
C PRO A 761 16.55 25.81 -13.06
N ARG A 762 15.21 25.87 -13.03
CA ARG A 762 14.41 24.82 -12.42
C ARG A 762 14.57 23.53 -13.22
N TYR A 763 14.86 22.41 -12.52
CA TYR A 763 14.88 21.10 -13.15
C TYR A 763 13.45 20.68 -13.47
N ASP A 764 13.15 20.40 -14.73
CA ASP A 764 11.81 20.09 -15.21
C ASP A 764 11.82 18.76 -15.96
N LEU A 765 11.21 17.72 -15.35
CA LEU A 765 11.23 16.36 -15.89
C LEU A 765 10.62 16.26 -17.29
N GLU A 766 9.62 17.10 -17.58
CA GLU A 766 8.98 17.14 -18.89
C GLU A 766 9.94 17.73 -19.93
N MET A 767 10.58 18.85 -19.59
CA MET A 767 11.54 19.51 -20.49
C MET A 767 12.83 18.71 -20.67
N GLU A 768 13.32 18.00 -19.64
CA GLU A 768 14.46 17.08 -19.79
C GLU A 768 14.16 16.01 -20.85
N THR A 769 12.97 15.40 -20.81
CA THR A 769 12.54 14.41 -21.80
C THR A 769 12.47 15.00 -23.20
N MET A 770 11.96 16.22 -23.34
CA MET A 770 11.89 16.91 -24.63
C MET A 770 13.27 17.31 -25.16
N VAL A 771 14.22 17.65 -24.30
CA VAL A 771 15.61 17.91 -24.67
C VAL A 771 16.30 16.63 -25.14
N GLU A 772 16.03 15.47 -24.53
CA GLU A 772 16.55 14.19 -25.01
C GLU A 772 16.12 13.90 -26.45
N ILE A 773 14.89 14.29 -26.83
CA ILE A 773 14.41 14.18 -28.23
C ILE A 773 15.20 15.12 -29.14
N LEU A 774 15.36 16.40 -28.76
CA LEU A 774 16.16 17.37 -29.52
C LEU A 774 17.63 16.97 -29.67
N ASP A 775 18.16 16.16 -28.75
CA ASP A 775 19.52 15.66 -28.78
C ASP A 775 19.67 14.35 -29.56
N GLY A 776 18.57 13.79 -30.09
CA GLY A 776 18.55 12.49 -30.77
C GLY A 776 18.80 11.30 -29.82
N LYS A 777 18.58 11.48 -28.52
CA LYS A 777 18.79 10.45 -27.49
C LYS A 777 17.51 9.69 -27.15
N ARG A 778 16.35 10.21 -27.54
CA ARG A 778 15.04 9.59 -27.32
C ARG A 778 14.25 9.59 -28.61
N PHE A 779 13.62 8.47 -28.90
CA PHE A 779 12.96 8.19 -30.17
C PHE A 779 11.45 8.26 -30.04
N ILE A 780 10.75 8.72 -31.11
CA ILE A 780 9.31 8.97 -31.08
C ILE A 780 8.59 7.83 -31.80
N SER A 781 7.68 7.15 -31.09
CA SER A 781 6.63 6.31 -31.68
C SER A 781 5.33 7.10 -31.65
N CYS A 782 4.72 7.34 -32.80
CA CYS A 782 3.58 8.24 -32.93
C CYS A 782 2.33 7.52 -33.43
N HIS A 783 1.26 7.53 -32.60
CA HIS A 783 -0.10 7.15 -33.00
C HIS A 783 -0.59 8.01 -34.18
N SER A 784 -1.03 7.42 -35.28
CA SER A 784 -1.39 8.14 -36.49
C SER A 784 -2.36 7.36 -37.37
N TYR A 785 -3.26 8.07 -38.05
CA TYR A 785 -4.18 7.50 -39.02
C TYR A 785 -4.18 8.30 -40.32
N VAL A 786 -4.45 9.60 -40.25
CA VAL A 786 -4.79 10.45 -41.36
C VAL A 786 -3.54 11.08 -41.99
N GLN A 787 -3.39 11.02 -43.30
CA GLN A 787 -2.20 11.46 -44.02
C GLN A 787 -1.87 12.96 -43.79
N SER A 788 -2.87 13.84 -43.68
CA SER A 788 -2.63 15.26 -43.48
C SER A 788 -1.97 15.58 -42.15
N GLU A 789 -2.30 14.81 -41.10
CA GLU A 789 -1.71 14.94 -39.74
C GLU A 789 -0.29 14.35 -39.73
N ILE A 790 -0.06 13.22 -40.43
CA ILE A 790 1.26 12.64 -40.61
C ILE A 790 2.19 13.64 -41.28
N ASN A 791 1.77 14.19 -42.39
CA ASN A 791 2.55 15.18 -43.13
C ASN A 791 2.80 16.49 -42.32
N MET A 792 1.82 16.90 -41.50
CA MET A 792 1.99 18.03 -40.57
C MET A 792 3.11 17.74 -39.57
N LEU A 793 3.09 16.58 -38.94
CA LEU A 793 4.10 16.24 -37.91
C LEU A 793 5.49 16.08 -38.53
N LEU A 794 5.63 15.51 -39.72
CA LEU A 794 6.91 15.48 -40.46
C LEU A 794 7.47 16.88 -40.67
N LYS A 795 6.65 17.86 -41.09
CA LYS A 795 7.07 19.28 -41.28
C LYS A 795 7.47 19.92 -39.93
N VAL A 796 6.77 19.60 -38.82
CA VAL A 796 7.17 20.11 -37.51
C VAL A 796 8.52 19.49 -37.10
N ALA A 797 8.69 18.19 -37.32
CA ALA A 797 9.94 17.50 -37.00
C ALA A 797 11.13 18.11 -37.78
N ASP A 798 10.98 18.34 -39.09
CA ASP A 798 12.00 18.97 -39.92
C ASP A 798 12.36 20.37 -39.43
N ARG A 799 11.36 21.19 -39.07
CA ARG A 799 11.55 22.55 -38.50
C ARG A 799 12.44 22.55 -37.26
N PHE A 800 12.31 21.53 -36.43
CA PHE A 800 13.06 21.44 -35.16
C PHE A 800 14.32 20.57 -35.26
N GLY A 801 14.56 19.93 -36.42
CA GLY A 801 15.68 19.00 -36.62
C GLY A 801 15.49 17.71 -35.79
N VAL A 802 14.28 17.25 -35.64
CA VAL A 802 13.88 16.07 -34.89
C VAL A 802 13.46 14.98 -35.87
N ARG A 803 13.74 13.72 -35.56
CA ARG A 803 13.30 12.58 -36.34
C ARG A 803 12.12 11.88 -35.64
N ILE A 804 11.06 11.60 -36.39
CA ILE A 804 10.03 10.65 -35.99
C ILE A 804 10.57 9.27 -36.32
N ASN A 805 10.60 8.36 -35.35
CA ASN A 805 11.16 7.02 -35.59
C ASN A 805 10.14 6.09 -36.22
N THR A 806 8.91 6.06 -35.70
CA THR A 806 7.86 5.16 -36.17
C THR A 806 6.50 5.84 -36.11
N PHE A 807 5.72 5.79 -37.19
CA PHE A 807 4.29 6.00 -37.11
C PHE A 807 3.61 4.66 -36.83
N THR A 808 2.98 4.55 -35.64
CA THR A 808 2.35 3.30 -35.22
C THR A 808 0.86 3.29 -35.53
N HIS A 809 0.34 2.12 -35.89
CA HIS A 809 -0.98 1.86 -36.50
C HIS A 809 -1.41 2.87 -37.56
N ILE A 810 -0.44 3.21 -38.40
CA ILE A 810 -0.63 4.12 -39.52
C ILE A 810 -1.52 3.51 -40.60
N LEU A 811 -2.71 4.07 -40.82
CA LEU A 811 -3.67 3.49 -41.80
C LEU A 811 -3.67 4.18 -43.17
N GLU A 812 -3.31 5.43 -43.25
CA GLU A 812 -3.14 6.14 -44.52
C GLU A 812 -1.67 6.32 -44.92
N GLY A 813 -0.79 5.46 -44.44
CA GLY A 813 0.64 5.49 -44.79
C GLY A 813 0.90 5.34 -46.29
N TYR A 814 0.06 4.56 -46.96
CA TYR A 814 0.13 4.37 -48.40
C TYR A 814 -0.02 5.68 -49.22
N LYS A 815 -0.66 6.70 -48.64
CA LYS A 815 -0.84 8.04 -49.30
C LYS A 815 0.39 8.94 -49.14
N VAL A 816 1.31 8.64 -48.22
CA VAL A 816 2.47 9.47 -47.85
C VAL A 816 3.77 8.67 -47.75
N ALA A 817 3.81 7.48 -48.34
CA ALA A 817 4.95 6.56 -48.24
C ALA A 817 6.25 7.17 -48.83
N ASP A 818 6.17 7.99 -49.86
CA ASP A 818 7.27 8.77 -50.41
C ASP A 818 7.89 9.72 -49.39
N LYS A 819 7.07 10.48 -48.65
CA LYS A 819 7.52 11.41 -47.59
C LYS A 819 8.06 10.68 -46.41
N MET A 820 7.45 9.55 -46.04
CA MET A 820 7.96 8.69 -44.98
C MET A 820 9.36 8.17 -45.35
N LYS A 821 9.57 7.73 -46.57
CA LYS A 821 10.87 7.28 -47.05
C LYS A 821 11.91 8.41 -47.05
N GLU A 822 11.53 9.60 -47.49
CA GLU A 822 12.40 10.78 -47.47
C GLU A 822 12.84 11.17 -46.07
N HIS A 823 11.92 11.15 -45.09
CA HIS A 823 12.20 11.44 -43.67
C HIS A 823 12.97 10.29 -43.00
N GLY A 824 12.87 9.06 -43.51
CA GLY A 824 13.45 7.86 -42.95
C GLY A 824 12.65 7.28 -41.77
N VAL A 825 11.34 7.60 -41.67
CA VAL A 825 10.44 7.07 -40.62
C VAL A 825 9.90 5.71 -41.02
N GLY A 826 9.78 4.80 -40.03
CA GLY A 826 9.11 3.52 -40.23
C GLY A 826 7.59 3.62 -40.09
N GLY A 827 6.89 2.62 -40.62
CA GLY A 827 5.44 2.51 -40.51
C GLY A 827 5.02 1.19 -39.90
N SER A 828 4.38 1.22 -38.75
CA SER A 828 3.78 0.04 -38.15
C SER A 828 2.27 0.12 -38.29
N THR A 829 1.63 -0.92 -38.86
CA THR A 829 0.23 -0.84 -39.27
C THR A 829 -0.57 -2.07 -38.78
N PHE A 830 -1.89 -1.99 -38.91
CA PHE A 830 -2.77 -3.16 -38.90
C PHE A 830 -2.87 -3.74 -40.29
N SER A 831 -3.14 -5.03 -40.39
CA SER A 831 -3.34 -5.71 -41.70
C SER A 831 -4.70 -5.36 -42.29
N ASP A 832 -5.78 -5.48 -41.54
CA ASP A 832 -7.16 -5.29 -42.01
C ASP A 832 -8.13 -4.78 -40.90
N TRP A 833 -7.62 -4.06 -39.95
CA TRP A 833 -8.43 -3.42 -38.88
C TRP A 833 -8.90 -2.05 -39.31
N TRP A 834 -10.16 -1.92 -39.60
CA TRP A 834 -10.80 -0.66 -39.92
C TRP A 834 -12.27 -0.67 -39.54
N ALA A 835 -12.96 0.45 -39.85
CA ALA A 835 -14.40 0.66 -39.63
C ALA A 835 -14.85 0.75 -38.18
N TYR A 836 -13.96 0.87 -37.20
CA TYR A 836 -14.32 1.05 -35.78
C TYR A 836 -14.46 2.52 -35.37
N LYS A 837 -14.03 3.47 -36.22
CA LYS A 837 -14.26 4.91 -36.10
C LYS A 837 -14.09 5.63 -37.42
N PHE A 838 -14.65 6.83 -37.55
CA PHE A 838 -14.69 7.56 -38.80
C PHE A 838 -13.32 7.91 -39.39
N GLU A 839 -12.35 8.29 -38.55
CA GLU A 839 -11.02 8.69 -39.04
C GLU A 839 -10.20 7.56 -39.68
N VAL A 840 -10.70 6.35 -39.69
CA VAL A 840 -10.06 5.18 -40.33
C VAL A 840 -10.82 4.68 -41.55
N ASN A 841 -11.73 5.48 -42.11
CA ASN A 841 -12.57 5.10 -43.23
C ASN A 841 -11.78 4.80 -44.52
N ASP A 842 -10.57 5.40 -44.71
CA ASP A 842 -9.71 5.20 -45.86
C ASP A 842 -8.64 4.11 -45.64
N ALA A 843 -8.77 3.32 -44.58
CA ALA A 843 -7.90 2.16 -44.37
C ALA A 843 -8.09 1.10 -45.46
N ILE A 844 -6.99 0.53 -45.96
CA ILE A 844 -7.00 -0.49 -46.98
C ILE A 844 -6.06 -1.66 -46.60
N PRO A 845 -6.35 -2.90 -47.01
CA PRO A 845 -5.53 -4.08 -46.68
C PRO A 845 -4.16 -4.11 -47.36
N TYR A 846 -3.96 -3.28 -48.36
CA TYR A 846 -2.72 -3.15 -49.13
C TYR A 846 -1.71 -2.14 -48.50
N ASN A 847 -2.09 -1.43 -47.46
CA ASN A 847 -1.31 -0.32 -46.87
C ASN A 847 0.14 -0.76 -46.56
N GLY A 848 0.32 -1.90 -45.86
CA GLY A 848 1.65 -2.40 -45.51
C GLY A 848 2.48 -2.75 -46.74
N ALA A 849 1.88 -3.45 -47.73
CA ALA A 849 2.55 -3.82 -48.98
C ALA A 849 2.96 -2.59 -49.81
N ILE A 850 2.13 -1.57 -49.92
CA ILE A 850 2.44 -0.32 -50.64
C ILE A 850 3.59 0.43 -49.99
N MET A 851 3.55 0.61 -48.66
CA MET A 851 4.65 1.24 -47.93
C MET A 851 5.96 0.47 -48.11
N HIS A 852 5.91 -0.86 -48.00
CA HIS A 852 7.06 -1.72 -48.20
C HIS A 852 7.64 -1.57 -49.63
N SER A 853 6.80 -1.58 -50.70
CA SER A 853 7.24 -1.41 -52.07
C SER A 853 7.91 -0.07 -52.33
N GLN A 854 7.58 0.98 -51.55
CA GLN A 854 8.22 2.31 -51.61
C GLN A 854 9.51 2.35 -50.74
N GLY A 855 9.89 1.26 -50.10
CA GLY A 855 11.12 1.13 -49.32
C GLY A 855 11.01 1.71 -47.91
N VAL A 856 9.81 1.85 -47.36
CA VAL A 856 9.58 2.14 -45.93
C VAL A 856 9.81 0.88 -45.14
N THR A 857 10.43 0.97 -43.94
CA THR A 857 10.50 -0.14 -43.00
C THR A 857 9.12 -0.37 -42.41
N VAL A 858 8.48 -1.48 -42.74
CA VAL A 858 7.11 -1.79 -42.33
C VAL A 858 7.10 -2.85 -41.22
N ALA A 859 6.31 -2.60 -40.18
CA ALA A 859 5.96 -3.59 -39.17
C ALA A 859 4.44 -3.76 -39.07
N PHE A 860 3.98 -4.88 -38.47
CA PHE A 860 2.62 -5.05 -38.01
C PHE A 860 2.60 -5.14 -36.51
N ASN A 861 1.64 -4.45 -35.89
CA ASN A 861 1.47 -4.40 -34.45
C ASN A 861 0.05 -4.81 -34.03
N SER A 862 -0.17 -4.99 -32.74
CA SER A 862 -1.45 -5.44 -32.21
C SER A 862 -2.35 -4.30 -31.74
N ASP A 863 -1.85 -3.42 -30.89
CA ASP A 863 -2.66 -2.51 -30.05
C ASP A 863 -3.85 -3.22 -29.33
N ASP A 864 -3.78 -4.54 -29.23
CA ASP A 864 -4.85 -5.39 -28.69
C ASP A 864 -4.30 -6.63 -28.00
N SER A 865 -4.82 -6.98 -26.81
CA SER A 865 -4.35 -8.09 -26.00
C SER A 865 -4.66 -9.48 -26.57
N GLU A 866 -5.65 -9.60 -27.45
CA GLU A 866 -6.03 -10.85 -28.13
C GLU A 866 -5.34 -11.00 -29.47
N MET A 867 -5.24 -9.92 -30.25
CA MET A 867 -4.57 -9.95 -31.55
C MET A 867 -3.06 -10.14 -31.42
N SER A 868 -2.45 -9.59 -30.37
CA SER A 868 -0.99 -9.68 -30.17
C SER A 868 -0.45 -11.12 -30.22
N ARG A 869 -1.19 -12.10 -29.74
CA ARG A 869 -0.81 -13.53 -29.81
C ARG A 869 -1.02 -14.18 -31.18
N ARG A 870 -1.48 -13.43 -32.18
CA ARG A 870 -1.78 -13.91 -33.54
C ARG A 870 -1.11 -13.08 -34.63
N LEU A 871 -0.05 -12.35 -34.29
CA LEU A 871 0.66 -11.49 -35.23
C LEU A 871 1.22 -12.28 -36.45
N ASN A 872 1.49 -13.56 -36.33
CA ASN A 872 1.82 -14.45 -37.47
C ASN A 872 0.71 -14.50 -38.52
N GLN A 873 -0.57 -14.47 -38.08
CA GLN A 873 -1.71 -14.43 -39.01
C GLN A 873 -1.86 -13.07 -39.66
N GLU A 874 -1.53 -11.99 -38.91
CA GLU A 874 -1.51 -10.63 -39.48
C GLU A 874 -0.44 -10.51 -40.56
N ALA A 875 0.76 -11.04 -40.34
CA ALA A 875 1.81 -11.12 -41.35
C ALA A 875 1.37 -11.89 -42.62
N ALA A 876 0.71 -13.01 -42.45
CA ALA A 876 0.22 -13.82 -43.60
C ALA A 876 -0.79 -13.07 -44.48
N LYS A 877 -1.52 -12.09 -43.94
CA LYS A 877 -2.45 -11.28 -44.73
C LYS A 877 -1.73 -10.35 -45.70
N ALA A 878 -0.48 -9.91 -45.41
CA ALA A 878 0.33 -9.14 -46.36
C ALA A 878 0.70 -9.97 -47.61
N VAL A 879 0.96 -11.26 -47.43
CA VAL A 879 1.13 -12.18 -48.55
C VAL A 879 -0.15 -12.28 -49.36
N LYS A 880 -1.27 -12.56 -48.66
CA LYS A 880 -2.55 -12.81 -49.32
C LYS A 880 -3.10 -11.59 -50.07
N TYR A 881 -3.08 -10.43 -49.46
CA TYR A 881 -3.67 -9.21 -50.02
C TYR A 881 -2.67 -8.44 -50.90
N GLY A 882 -1.45 -8.29 -50.40
CA GLY A 882 -0.45 -7.38 -51.01
C GLY A 882 0.56 -8.07 -51.92
N GLY A 883 0.56 -9.42 -52.02
CA GLY A 883 1.53 -10.15 -52.79
C GLY A 883 2.97 -10.03 -52.29
N VAL A 884 3.16 -9.68 -51.02
CA VAL A 884 4.47 -9.65 -50.37
C VAL A 884 5.01 -11.07 -50.26
N SER A 885 6.32 -11.30 -50.42
CA SER A 885 6.91 -12.60 -50.18
C SER A 885 6.67 -13.10 -48.75
N GLU A 886 6.58 -14.39 -48.54
CA GLU A 886 6.41 -14.98 -47.20
C GLU A 886 7.54 -14.55 -46.27
N GLU A 887 8.76 -14.51 -46.79
CA GLU A 887 9.94 -14.08 -46.05
C GLU A 887 9.88 -12.60 -45.61
N ASP A 888 9.51 -11.69 -46.50
CA ASP A 888 9.37 -10.27 -46.15
C ASP A 888 8.17 -10.02 -45.26
N ALA A 889 7.06 -10.74 -45.46
CA ALA A 889 5.91 -10.65 -44.57
C ALA A 889 6.27 -11.11 -43.15
N TRP A 890 7.10 -12.15 -43.01
CA TRP A 890 7.59 -12.59 -41.71
C TRP A 890 8.47 -11.54 -41.03
N LYS A 891 9.29 -10.81 -41.81
CA LYS A 891 10.06 -9.67 -41.25
C LYS A 891 9.18 -8.55 -40.69
N PHE A 892 7.91 -8.41 -41.12
CA PHE A 892 7.01 -7.37 -40.58
C PHE A 892 6.66 -7.59 -39.13
N VAL A 893 6.81 -8.80 -38.58
CA VAL A 893 6.55 -9.13 -37.19
C VAL A 893 7.80 -9.61 -36.42
N THR A 894 8.96 -9.54 -37.04
CA THR A 894 10.24 -10.01 -36.45
C THR A 894 11.36 -8.99 -36.65
N LEU A 895 12.08 -9.00 -37.77
CA LEU A 895 13.24 -8.15 -38.02
C LEU A 895 12.88 -6.66 -38.11
N ASN A 896 11.79 -6.31 -38.81
CA ASN A 896 11.45 -4.91 -39.00
C ASN A 896 11.06 -4.20 -37.67
N PRO A 897 10.19 -4.77 -36.81
CA PRO A 897 10.00 -4.18 -35.48
C PRO A 897 11.30 -4.16 -34.66
N ALA A 898 12.21 -5.14 -34.79
CA ALA A 898 13.51 -5.09 -34.12
C ALA A 898 14.32 -3.84 -34.56
N LYS A 899 14.38 -3.57 -35.87
CA LYS A 899 15.02 -2.37 -36.43
C LYS A 899 14.35 -1.07 -35.95
N LEU A 900 13.00 -1.05 -35.89
CA LEU A 900 12.27 0.11 -35.40
C LEU A 900 12.49 0.37 -33.91
N LEU A 901 12.82 -0.66 -33.15
CA LEU A 901 13.10 -0.60 -31.71
C LEU A 901 14.60 -0.55 -31.39
N HIS A 902 15.48 -0.58 -32.41
CA HIS A 902 16.95 -0.57 -32.24
C HIS A 902 17.44 -1.73 -31.36
N ILE A 903 16.91 -2.94 -31.58
CA ILE A 903 17.27 -4.16 -30.84
C ILE A 903 17.59 -5.33 -31.75
N ASP A 904 17.88 -5.05 -33.00
CA ASP A 904 18.31 -5.98 -34.06
C ASP A 904 19.78 -6.39 -33.93
#